data_920e4558de3a1505b03fe3fed06e5604
#
_entry.id   920e4558de3a1505b03fe3fed06e5604
#
_cell.length_a   1.000
_cell.length_b   1.000
_cell.length_c   1.000
_cell.angle_alpha   90.00
_cell.angle_beta   90.00
_cell.angle_gamma   90.00
#
_symmetry.space_group_name_H-M   'P 1'
#
loop_
_entity.id
_entity.type
_entity.pdbx_description
1 polymer ?
#
loop_
_entity_poly.entity_id
_entity_poly.type
_entity_poly.pdbx_seq_one_letter_code
_entity_poly.pdbx_strand_id
1 'polypeptide(L)'
;MTLNTDAAMKWQQLERLVRVVAEMKFGGPARAEDIAGVKCDCVIHLNDGSVVIVEITRKYGIDKLRTDINKFNSIRPHFFGRNIFPKCYFITLDEPTPALIATGKENHVHVYSVNQFFNFMLGLQGYVTLRQRQAFGSAIDMYSGEPDEKKYVHVNYFSDSGEAYSTEKITEELEKGKTIVLIGDYGSGKSRCVKEVFAAIAEGQIKRYKYPIAINLRDNWGLKRATELITRHFTDIGLGGHVADILKVAFSPACIYLLDGFDEIGAQTWSDDPTKLVDIRRQSLVGIKDLIQKAKGGVLVTGREHYFNTDAELLTCLGLDAKQVLFLRCNQELSEAQFAELIGRTTPNLPAWIPKKPLIGTIIRDIEASMVDHIFATSTGQIDFWDLLLNTFCEREAKINPILDPSIIRALYSQVGRLSRFTKTSLGPISIKDINEAFEQTTGRPPTDESAIILQRLPGLSRIGAESLDRQFVDTYILDGLKAEDVLSVYSQSDTSVLQVEWKHSLESFGAFYLATRIQSIKQSAAAVAFIKRHIEARNRVLLSDLISSMFLCDGSGTLDFGSIVISKGKFFSLSFADSPVTNLRFDDCTFDNIDITDAAPDEIRINRSVVIHMSGVTSQGHIPKWISGCLVEDFQSVNTLAAIREAGLSTAQTFLLSSLRKLFLQPGAGRRSSSMYKGYGDSATKKTCDKVIALLLREKFCQKYRGVSEELYLPDRSLTGRVKAIMSMMTQSKDPLWIEASRIS
;
A
#
# COMPACT_ATOMS: atom_id res chain seq x y z
N MET A 1 0.90 4.30 36.34
CA MET A 1 0.15 3.29 35.60
C MET A 1 0.87 1.96 35.75
N THR A 2 0.32 1.07 36.51
CA THR A 2 0.84 -0.28 36.77
C THR A 2 0.61 -1.13 35.53
N LEU A 3 1.68 -1.40 34.78
CA LEU A 3 1.64 -2.34 33.66
C LEU A 3 1.41 -3.75 34.20
N ASN A 4 0.37 -4.39 33.66
CA ASN A 4 -0.04 -5.74 33.96
C ASN A 4 1.07 -6.73 33.59
N THR A 5 1.54 -7.50 34.56
CA THR A 5 2.70 -8.40 34.53
C THR A 5 2.41 -9.77 33.87
N ASP A 6 1.45 -9.90 32.98
CA ASP A 6 1.04 -11.20 32.42
C ASP A 6 1.82 -11.68 31.18
N ALA A 7 2.81 -10.95 30.73
CA ALA A 7 3.69 -11.35 29.64
C ALA A 7 5.08 -11.82 30.08
N ALA A 8 5.29 -12.06 31.38
CA ALA A 8 6.55 -12.61 31.87
C ALA A 8 6.71 -14.05 31.35
N MET A 9 7.72 -14.29 30.51
CA MET A 9 8.17 -15.60 30.08
C MET A 9 8.10 -16.56 31.29
N LYS A 10 7.39 -17.69 31.15
CA LYS A 10 7.30 -18.69 32.24
C LYS A 10 8.71 -19.07 32.65
N TRP A 11 8.94 -19.22 33.96
CA TRP A 11 10.27 -19.52 34.56
C TRP A 11 11.00 -20.66 33.81
N GLN A 12 10.28 -21.71 33.52
CA GLN A 12 10.78 -22.86 32.76
C GLN A 12 11.26 -22.52 31.33
N GLN A 13 10.68 -21.49 30.70
CA GLN A 13 11.11 -21.02 29.40
C GLN A 13 12.44 -20.24 29.51
N LEU A 14 12.59 -19.45 30.56
CA LEU A 14 13.83 -18.72 30.85
C LEU A 14 14.99 -19.67 31.17
N GLU A 15 14.77 -20.67 32.03
CA GLU A 15 15.79 -21.70 32.31
C GLU A 15 16.21 -22.44 31.03
N ARG A 16 15.24 -22.84 30.20
CA ARG A 16 15.54 -23.46 28.91
C ARG A 16 16.38 -22.56 28.03
N LEU A 17 16.03 -21.28 27.95
CA LEU A 17 16.72 -20.31 27.13
C LEU A 17 18.15 -20.11 27.59
N VAL A 18 18.38 -19.93 28.89
CA VAL A 18 19.73 -19.80 29.47
C VAL A 18 20.56 -21.08 29.22
N ARG A 19 19.96 -22.26 29.36
CA ARG A 19 20.65 -23.53 29.04
C ARG A 19 21.05 -23.60 27.56
N VAL A 20 20.14 -23.26 26.65
CA VAL A 20 20.45 -23.23 25.21
C VAL A 20 21.61 -22.29 24.90
N VAL A 21 21.63 -21.10 25.49
CA VAL A 21 22.73 -20.15 25.29
C VAL A 21 24.03 -20.66 25.92
N ALA A 22 23.97 -21.22 27.12
CA ALA A 22 25.13 -21.80 27.78
C ALA A 22 25.72 -22.99 26.97
N GLU A 23 24.85 -23.88 26.47
CA GLU A 23 25.19 -25.00 25.58
C GLU A 23 25.95 -24.53 24.32
N MET A 24 25.42 -23.46 23.71
CA MET A 24 26.01 -22.85 22.52
C MET A 24 27.36 -22.19 22.80
N LYS A 25 27.46 -21.46 23.93
CA LYS A 25 28.70 -20.77 24.29
C LYS A 25 29.83 -21.72 24.60
N PHE A 26 29.54 -22.73 25.37
CA PHE A 26 30.56 -23.61 25.91
C PHE A 26 30.78 -24.86 25.10
N GLY A 27 29.88 -25.20 24.18
CA GLY A 27 30.07 -26.28 23.21
C GLY A 27 29.76 -27.68 23.78
N GLY A 28 29.05 -27.80 24.89
CA GLY A 28 28.61 -29.07 25.48
C GLY A 28 27.12 -29.07 25.85
N PRO A 29 26.50 -30.26 26.01
CA PRO A 29 25.06 -30.33 26.33
C PRO A 29 24.79 -29.79 27.76
N ALA A 30 23.85 -28.87 27.84
CA ALA A 30 23.45 -28.20 29.08
C ALA A 30 22.23 -28.89 29.70
N ARG A 31 22.31 -29.36 30.91
CA ARG A 31 21.22 -30.06 31.65
C ARG A 31 21.17 -29.64 33.10
N ALA A 32 19.97 -29.77 33.68
CA ALA A 32 19.86 -29.77 35.13
C ALA A 32 20.49 -31.08 35.66
N GLU A 33 21.35 -31.00 36.66
CA GLU A 33 22.07 -32.15 37.17
C GLU A 33 22.16 -32.05 38.70
N ASP A 34 22.16 -33.24 39.37
CA ASP A 34 22.45 -33.37 40.78
C ASP A 34 23.90 -33.77 40.97
N ILE A 35 24.68 -32.93 41.60
CA ILE A 35 26.12 -33.16 41.83
C ILE A 35 26.32 -33.27 43.37
N ALA A 36 26.69 -34.47 43.82
CA ALA A 36 26.91 -34.74 45.22
C ALA A 36 25.72 -34.37 46.15
N GLY A 37 24.49 -34.62 45.69
CA GLY A 37 23.24 -34.28 46.40
C GLY A 37 22.80 -32.83 46.28
N VAL A 38 23.45 -32.03 45.43
CA VAL A 38 23.10 -30.62 45.21
C VAL A 38 22.56 -30.46 43.79
N LYS A 39 21.29 -30.02 43.69
CA LYS A 39 20.65 -29.76 42.41
C LYS A 39 21.15 -28.45 41.78
N CYS A 40 21.67 -28.56 40.57
CA CYS A 40 22.11 -27.43 39.75
C CYS A 40 21.15 -27.17 38.60
N ASP A 41 20.87 -25.89 38.32
CA ASP A 41 19.92 -25.49 37.28
C ASP A 41 20.46 -25.83 35.87
N CYS A 42 21.78 -25.70 35.70
CA CYS A 42 22.45 -26.00 34.42
C CYS A 42 23.91 -26.43 34.66
N VAL A 43 24.27 -27.60 34.17
CA VAL A 43 25.66 -28.12 34.16
C VAL A 43 26.05 -28.49 32.74
N ILE A 44 27.28 -28.16 32.35
CA ILE A 44 27.87 -28.47 31.06
C ILE A 44 29.20 -29.14 31.27
N HIS A 45 29.33 -30.37 30.83
CA HIS A 45 30.61 -31.11 30.76
C HIS A 45 31.23 -30.91 29.38
N LEU A 46 32.44 -30.38 29.33
CA LEU A 46 33.13 -30.08 28.10
C LEU A 46 34.07 -31.23 27.70
N ASN A 47 34.36 -31.30 26.42
CA ASN A 47 35.23 -32.37 25.86
C ASN A 47 36.67 -32.32 26.39
N ASP A 48 37.12 -31.15 26.85
CA ASP A 48 38.44 -30.97 27.48
C ASP A 48 38.47 -31.37 28.98
N GLY A 49 37.37 -31.90 29.46
CA GLY A 49 37.18 -32.27 30.87
C GLY A 49 36.79 -31.13 31.80
N SER A 50 36.72 -29.87 31.30
CA SER A 50 36.27 -28.77 32.13
C SER A 50 34.75 -28.78 32.35
N VAL A 51 34.27 -28.14 33.41
CA VAL A 51 32.85 -28.10 33.77
C VAL A 51 32.41 -26.66 33.97
N VAL A 52 31.22 -26.35 33.46
CA VAL A 52 30.54 -25.08 33.69
C VAL A 52 29.25 -25.30 34.44
N ILE A 53 29.04 -24.54 35.51
CA ILE A 53 27.82 -24.60 36.33
C ILE A 53 27.15 -23.24 36.29
N VAL A 54 25.85 -23.21 35.96
CA VAL A 54 25.08 -21.99 35.88
C VAL A 54 23.85 -22.10 36.75
N GLU A 55 23.75 -21.21 37.74
CA GLU A 55 22.54 -21.02 38.56
C GLU A 55 21.75 -19.83 38.05
N ILE A 56 20.44 -19.98 37.96
CA ILE A 56 19.54 -19.02 37.38
C ILE A 56 18.54 -18.57 38.44
N THR A 57 18.30 -17.26 38.58
CA THR A 57 17.39 -16.76 39.63
C THR A 57 16.54 -15.58 39.22
N ARG A 58 15.28 -15.56 39.72
CA ARG A 58 14.43 -14.38 39.69
C ARG A 58 14.66 -13.44 40.86
N LYS A 59 15.09 -14.01 42.00
CA LYS A 59 15.40 -13.22 43.20
C LYS A 59 16.80 -12.68 43.04
N TYR A 60 16.93 -11.38 42.86
CA TYR A 60 18.23 -10.79 42.92
C TYR A 60 18.44 -10.11 44.27
N GLY A 61 19.44 -10.58 44.95
CA GLY A 61 19.79 -10.08 46.27
C GLY A 61 21.05 -10.79 46.75
N ILE A 62 21.79 -10.11 47.60
CA ILE A 62 23.08 -10.61 48.10
C ILE A 62 22.93 -11.94 48.85
N ASP A 63 21.81 -12.14 49.55
CA ASP A 63 21.53 -13.37 50.29
C ASP A 63 21.31 -14.58 49.38
N LYS A 64 20.64 -14.37 48.24
CA LYS A 64 20.48 -15.43 47.22
C LYS A 64 21.80 -15.78 46.60
N LEU A 65 22.61 -14.77 46.24
CA LEU A 65 23.96 -15.03 45.71
C LEU A 65 24.82 -15.78 46.72
N ARG A 66 24.80 -15.40 48.02
CA ARG A 66 25.50 -16.14 49.08
C ARG A 66 25.05 -17.58 49.20
N THR A 67 23.74 -17.81 49.10
CA THR A 67 23.17 -19.16 49.10
C THR A 67 23.74 -19.97 47.94
N ASP A 68 23.79 -19.42 46.72
CA ASP A 68 24.30 -20.15 45.58
C ASP A 68 25.84 -20.24 45.60
N ILE A 69 26.58 -19.27 46.16
CA ILE A 69 28.01 -19.41 46.48
C ILE A 69 28.27 -20.59 47.39
N ASN A 70 27.48 -20.73 48.46
CA ASN A 70 27.61 -21.88 49.37
C ASN A 70 27.32 -23.20 48.63
N LYS A 71 26.36 -23.20 47.74
CA LYS A 71 26.05 -24.32 46.86
C LYS A 71 27.25 -24.64 45.94
N PHE A 72 27.85 -23.67 45.26
CA PHE A 72 29.05 -23.85 44.48
C PHE A 72 30.23 -24.37 45.32
N ASN A 73 30.41 -23.84 46.53
CA ASN A 73 31.49 -24.25 47.43
C ASN A 73 31.33 -25.71 47.92
N SER A 74 30.09 -26.21 48.08
CA SER A 74 29.84 -27.61 48.39
C SER A 74 30.08 -28.56 47.24
N ILE A 75 29.94 -28.09 46.01
CA ILE A 75 30.15 -28.89 44.80
C ILE A 75 31.61 -28.89 44.33
N ARG A 76 32.35 -27.79 44.52
CA ARG A 76 33.76 -27.65 44.06
C ARG A 76 34.68 -28.78 44.53
N PRO A 77 34.65 -29.30 45.79
CA PRO A 77 35.49 -30.40 46.23
C PRO A 77 35.30 -31.68 45.41
N HIS A 78 34.06 -31.94 44.95
CA HIS A 78 33.80 -33.12 44.11
C HIS A 78 34.59 -33.08 42.80
N PHE A 79 34.83 -31.90 42.24
CA PHE A 79 35.60 -31.69 41.00
C PHE A 79 37.10 -31.54 41.26
N PHE A 80 37.49 -30.91 42.37
CA PHE A 80 38.91 -30.71 42.73
C PHE A 80 39.64 -32.05 42.94
N GLY A 81 38.96 -33.06 43.50
CA GLY A 81 39.49 -34.40 43.59
C GLY A 81 39.81 -35.07 42.26
N ARG A 82 39.29 -34.52 41.16
CA ARG A 82 39.55 -34.95 39.75
C ARG A 82 40.40 -33.94 38.98
N ASN A 83 41.00 -32.98 39.65
CA ASN A 83 41.78 -31.89 39.09
C ASN A 83 41.00 -31.00 38.08
N ILE A 84 39.69 -30.84 38.30
CA ILE A 84 38.78 -30.02 37.49
C ILE A 84 38.38 -28.77 38.32
N PHE A 85 38.49 -27.59 37.69
CA PHE A 85 38.10 -26.34 38.29
C PHE A 85 36.82 -25.81 37.61
N PRO A 86 35.62 -26.00 38.16
CA PRO A 86 34.37 -25.63 37.53
C PRO A 86 34.23 -24.10 37.42
N LYS A 87 33.83 -23.61 36.25
CA LYS A 87 33.49 -22.21 36.02
C LYS A 87 32.05 -22.00 36.50
N CYS A 88 31.84 -21.14 37.47
CA CYS A 88 30.53 -20.89 38.08
C CYS A 88 29.95 -19.58 37.61
N TYR A 89 28.68 -19.63 37.20
CA TYR A 89 27.91 -18.47 36.74
C TYR A 89 26.64 -18.34 37.58
N PHE A 90 26.32 -17.09 37.96
CA PHE A 90 25.07 -16.72 38.60
C PHE A 90 24.33 -15.73 37.70
N ILE A 91 23.18 -16.16 37.21
CA ILE A 91 22.40 -15.40 36.23
C ILE A 91 21.14 -14.86 36.88
N THR A 92 21.02 -13.53 36.91
CA THR A 92 19.87 -12.81 37.44
C THR A 92 18.93 -12.35 36.32
N LEU A 93 17.64 -12.20 36.63
CA LEU A 93 16.67 -11.67 35.68
C LEU A 93 16.98 -10.20 35.33
N ASP A 94 17.21 -9.39 36.37
CA ASP A 94 17.49 -7.98 36.29
C ASP A 94 19.01 -7.71 36.29
N GLU A 95 19.41 -6.48 35.95
CA GLU A 95 20.81 -6.06 35.99
C GLU A 95 21.40 -6.18 37.43
N PRO A 96 22.51 -6.89 37.61
CA PRO A 96 23.11 -7.06 38.91
C PRO A 96 23.72 -5.76 39.45
N THR A 97 23.55 -5.50 40.72
CA THR A 97 24.17 -4.35 41.39
C THR A 97 25.70 -4.51 41.45
N PRO A 98 26.43 -3.39 41.54
CA PRO A 98 27.91 -3.45 41.71
C PRO A 98 28.34 -4.29 42.89
N ALA A 99 27.53 -4.32 44.02
CA ALA A 99 27.79 -5.13 45.19
C ALA A 99 27.65 -6.64 44.89
N LEU A 100 26.66 -7.05 44.10
CA LEU A 100 26.50 -8.45 43.64
C LEU A 100 27.68 -8.89 42.78
N ILE A 101 28.13 -8.03 41.85
CA ILE A 101 29.27 -8.31 40.96
C ILE A 101 30.56 -8.44 41.78
N ALA A 102 30.79 -7.54 42.74
CA ALA A 102 31.95 -7.59 43.64
C ALA A 102 31.98 -8.88 44.48
N THR A 103 30.85 -9.22 45.14
CA THR A 103 30.73 -10.43 45.95
C THR A 103 30.94 -11.70 45.11
N GLY A 104 30.40 -11.72 43.85
CA GLY A 104 30.61 -12.83 42.92
C GLY A 104 32.09 -12.97 42.59
N LYS A 105 32.77 -11.88 42.25
CA LYS A 105 34.20 -11.87 41.89
C LYS A 105 35.09 -12.37 43.03
N GLU A 106 34.83 -11.94 44.25
CA GLU A 106 35.55 -12.40 45.46
C GLU A 106 35.43 -13.91 45.68
N ASN A 107 34.34 -14.52 45.21
CA ASN A 107 34.04 -15.95 45.34
C ASN A 107 34.25 -16.76 44.06
N HIS A 108 34.91 -16.21 43.05
CA HIS A 108 35.12 -16.82 41.76
C HIS A 108 33.83 -17.29 41.07
N VAL A 109 32.80 -16.43 41.14
CA VAL A 109 31.51 -16.61 40.47
C VAL A 109 31.28 -15.44 39.51
N HIS A 110 31.01 -15.76 38.27
CA HIS A 110 30.65 -14.76 37.27
C HIS A 110 29.18 -14.38 37.42
N VAL A 111 28.90 -13.12 37.69
CA VAL A 111 27.53 -12.59 37.90
C VAL A 111 27.13 -11.77 36.71
N TYR A 112 26.03 -12.16 36.03
CA TYR A 112 25.47 -11.47 34.90
C TYR A 112 23.94 -11.38 35.02
N SER A 113 23.33 -10.34 34.42
CA SER A 113 21.94 -10.46 34.04
C SER A 113 21.76 -11.45 32.91
N VAL A 114 20.54 -11.97 32.71
CA VAL A 114 20.23 -12.78 31.54
C VAL A 114 20.58 -12.00 30.26
N ASN A 115 20.29 -10.71 30.22
CA ASN A 115 20.60 -9.84 29.11
C ASN A 115 22.13 -9.70 28.87
N GLN A 116 22.92 -9.45 29.92
CA GLN A 116 24.37 -9.40 29.81
C GLN A 116 24.95 -10.75 29.37
N PHE A 117 24.40 -11.85 29.91
CA PHE A 117 24.82 -13.19 29.53
C PHE A 117 24.56 -13.48 28.05
N PHE A 118 23.39 -13.08 27.54
CA PHE A 118 23.06 -13.17 26.12
C PHE A 118 23.95 -12.26 25.26
N ASN A 119 24.09 -10.98 25.62
CA ASN A 119 24.90 -10.02 24.87
C ASN A 119 26.39 -10.40 24.85
N PHE A 120 26.92 -10.83 25.99
CA PHE A 120 28.28 -11.35 26.08
C PHE A 120 28.52 -12.56 25.16
N MET A 121 27.46 -13.35 24.93
CA MET A 121 27.52 -14.53 24.09
C MET A 121 27.40 -14.24 22.60
N LEU A 122 26.58 -13.26 22.19
CA LEU A 122 26.06 -13.17 20.83
C LEU A 122 26.43 -11.86 20.13
N GLY A 123 26.89 -10.84 20.84
CA GLY A 123 27.19 -9.51 20.22
C GLY A 123 25.98 -8.83 19.56
N LEU A 124 24.75 -9.29 19.81
CA LEU A 124 23.53 -8.83 19.13
C LEU A 124 23.17 -7.37 19.41
N GLN A 125 23.69 -6.79 20.48
CA GLN A 125 23.52 -5.36 20.75
C GLN A 125 24.30 -4.51 19.73
N GLY A 126 25.48 -4.95 19.35
CA GLY A 126 26.25 -4.34 18.25
C GLY A 126 25.49 -4.44 16.92
N TYR A 127 24.84 -5.59 16.67
CA TYR A 127 24.00 -5.76 15.50
C TYR A 127 22.85 -4.74 15.44
N VAL A 128 22.09 -4.56 16.52
CA VAL A 128 20.97 -3.60 16.56
C VAL A 128 21.45 -2.21 16.19
N THR A 129 22.55 -1.76 16.80
CA THR A 129 23.12 -0.43 16.54
C THR A 129 23.57 -0.27 15.08
N LEU A 130 24.25 -1.27 14.51
CA LEU A 130 24.69 -1.24 13.12
C LEU A 130 23.52 -1.31 12.14
N ARG A 131 22.52 -2.17 12.42
CA ARG A 131 21.36 -2.33 11.56
C ARG A 131 20.48 -1.09 11.52
N GLN A 132 20.32 -0.38 12.63
CA GLN A 132 19.57 0.88 12.69
C GLN A 132 20.17 1.99 11.82
N ARG A 133 21.48 1.95 11.58
CA ARG A 133 22.18 2.89 10.70
C ARG A 133 22.02 2.58 9.21
N GLN A 134 21.45 1.46 8.87
CA GLN A 134 21.23 1.03 7.49
C GLN A 134 19.76 1.20 7.09
N ALA A 135 19.53 1.39 5.80
CA ALA A 135 18.18 1.49 5.26
C ALA A 135 17.40 0.19 5.45
N PHE A 136 16.12 0.33 5.77
CA PHE A 136 15.14 -0.76 5.79
C PHE A 136 14.40 -0.75 4.46
N GLY A 137 14.80 -1.61 3.54
CA GLY A 137 14.23 -1.69 2.21
C GLY A 137 14.11 -0.31 1.53
N SER A 138 12.89 0.08 1.22
CA SER A 138 12.58 1.37 0.58
C SER A 138 12.31 2.53 1.56
N ALA A 139 12.47 2.33 2.88
CA ALA A 139 12.31 3.37 3.90
C ALA A 139 13.57 4.26 3.99
N ILE A 140 13.81 5.03 2.94
CA ILE A 140 14.91 5.97 2.77
C ILE A 140 14.38 7.39 2.57
N ASP A 141 15.17 8.38 2.95
CA ASP A 141 14.94 9.76 2.55
C ASP A 141 15.18 9.90 1.04
N MET A 142 14.24 10.53 0.34
CA MET A 142 14.23 10.55 -1.12
C MET A 142 15.36 11.36 -1.73
N TYR A 143 15.86 12.36 -1.03
CA TYR A 143 16.90 13.26 -1.52
C TYR A 143 18.31 12.79 -1.15
N SER A 144 18.51 12.40 0.11
CA SER A 144 19.82 11.96 0.59
C SER A 144 20.13 10.49 0.31
N GLY A 145 19.09 9.65 0.16
CA GLY A 145 19.24 8.19 0.08
C GLY A 145 19.58 7.53 1.42
N GLU A 146 19.68 8.30 2.49
CA GLU A 146 19.95 7.82 3.85
C GLU A 146 18.69 7.22 4.49
N PRO A 147 18.82 6.44 5.57
CA PRO A 147 17.68 5.91 6.31
C PRO A 147 16.69 7.01 6.71
N ASP A 148 15.40 6.81 6.47
CA ASP A 148 14.36 7.77 6.90
C ASP A 148 14.26 7.80 8.43
N GLU A 149 14.74 8.89 9.05
CA GLU A 149 14.73 9.13 10.50
C GLU A 149 13.54 9.96 10.98
N LYS A 150 12.66 10.39 10.05
CA LYS A 150 11.52 11.23 10.38
C LYS A 150 10.50 10.50 11.25
N LYS A 151 9.73 11.28 12.02
CA LYS A 151 8.69 10.75 12.92
C LYS A 151 7.74 9.81 12.16
N TYR A 152 7.51 8.64 12.75
CA TYR A 152 6.55 7.67 12.22
C TYR A 152 5.11 8.13 12.49
N VAL A 153 4.28 8.03 11.47
CA VAL A 153 2.84 8.19 11.60
C VAL A 153 2.19 6.81 11.61
N HIS A 154 1.39 6.53 12.62
CA HIS A 154 0.78 5.23 12.79
C HIS A 154 -0.16 4.90 11.63
N VAL A 155 0.15 3.80 10.94
CA VAL A 155 -0.65 3.24 9.86
C VAL A 155 -1.29 1.95 10.37
N ASN A 156 -2.55 1.74 10.10
CA ASN A 156 -3.23 0.50 10.40
C ASN A 156 -3.09 -0.49 9.24
N TYR A 157 -2.78 -1.72 9.58
CA TYR A 157 -2.76 -2.87 8.68
C TYR A 157 -3.97 -3.74 8.98
N PHE A 158 -4.62 -4.29 7.97
CA PHE A 158 -5.90 -4.98 8.16
C PHE A 158 -5.76 -6.45 7.83
N SER A 159 -6.30 -7.30 8.72
CA SER A 159 -6.46 -8.72 8.42
C SER A 159 -7.60 -8.96 7.43
N ASP A 160 -7.67 -10.16 6.86
CA ASP A 160 -8.77 -10.55 5.96
C ASP A 160 -10.15 -10.50 6.66
N SER A 161 -10.18 -10.58 8.01
CA SER A 161 -11.41 -10.38 8.80
C SER A 161 -11.77 -8.90 9.02
N GLY A 162 -10.93 -7.96 8.56
CA GLY A 162 -11.13 -6.52 8.75
C GLY A 162 -10.62 -5.98 10.09
N GLU A 163 -9.94 -6.80 10.90
CA GLU A 163 -9.35 -6.36 12.15
C GLU A 163 -8.11 -5.51 11.90
N ALA A 164 -8.00 -4.36 12.58
CA ALA A 164 -6.87 -3.45 12.46
C ALA A 164 -5.70 -3.87 13.36
N TYR A 165 -4.50 -3.81 12.81
CA TYR A 165 -3.23 -4.08 13.48
C TYR A 165 -2.33 -2.85 13.40
N SER A 166 -1.89 -2.35 14.55
CA SER A 166 -0.82 -1.37 14.65
C SER A 166 0.55 -2.07 14.67
N THR A 167 1.64 -1.31 14.57
CA THR A 167 3.02 -1.83 14.69
C THR A 167 3.26 -2.51 16.05
N GLU A 168 2.66 -1.99 17.14
CA GLU A 168 2.73 -2.56 18.47
C GLU A 168 2.06 -3.93 18.52
N LYS A 169 0.86 -4.05 17.96
CA LYS A 169 0.13 -5.32 17.92
C LYS A 169 0.84 -6.35 17.03
N ILE A 170 1.43 -5.92 15.90
CA ILE A 170 2.29 -6.78 15.07
C ILE A 170 3.47 -7.28 15.90
N THR A 171 4.13 -6.39 16.65
CA THR A 171 5.25 -6.75 17.53
C THR A 171 4.86 -7.80 18.56
N GLU A 172 3.73 -7.61 19.23
CA GLU A 172 3.21 -8.58 20.22
C GLU A 172 2.96 -9.98 19.61
N GLU A 173 2.37 -10.03 18.43
CA GLU A 173 2.10 -11.30 17.74
C GLU A 173 3.40 -12.00 17.31
N LEU A 174 4.40 -11.24 16.85
CA LEU A 174 5.73 -11.76 16.53
C LEU A 174 6.45 -12.30 17.79
N GLU A 175 6.35 -11.62 18.92
CA GLU A 175 6.93 -12.08 20.18
C GLU A 175 6.30 -13.38 20.68
N LYS A 176 5.02 -13.63 20.36
CA LYS A 176 4.33 -14.90 20.61
C LYS A 176 4.78 -16.02 19.65
N GLY A 177 5.64 -15.70 18.66
CA GLY A 177 6.16 -16.67 17.68
C GLY A 177 5.28 -16.85 16.45
N LYS A 178 4.35 -15.92 16.16
CA LYS A 178 3.53 -16.00 14.96
C LYS A 178 4.30 -15.63 13.71
N THR A 179 3.91 -16.23 12.59
CA THR A 179 4.33 -15.80 11.26
C THR A 179 3.28 -14.86 10.68
N ILE A 180 3.73 -13.69 10.23
CA ILE A 180 2.90 -12.63 9.65
C ILE A 180 3.37 -12.36 8.22
N VAL A 181 2.44 -12.33 7.29
CA VAL A 181 2.66 -11.88 5.91
C VAL A 181 1.99 -10.54 5.73
N LEU A 182 2.77 -9.50 5.49
CA LEU A 182 2.28 -8.14 5.23
C LEU A 182 2.41 -7.82 3.73
N ILE A 183 1.28 -7.76 3.05
CA ILE A 183 1.21 -7.44 1.63
C ILE A 183 0.52 -6.10 1.39
N GLY A 184 0.87 -5.46 0.30
CA GLY A 184 0.30 -4.18 -0.09
C GLY A 184 1.01 -3.57 -1.30
N ASP A 185 0.39 -2.53 -1.86
CA ASP A 185 0.87 -1.83 -3.04
C ASP A 185 2.20 -1.09 -2.80
N TYR A 186 2.76 -0.60 -3.90
CA TYR A 186 3.92 0.28 -3.87
C TYR A 186 3.62 1.54 -3.04
N GLY A 187 4.57 1.93 -2.17
CA GLY A 187 4.43 3.12 -1.35
C GLY A 187 3.44 3.03 -0.19
N SER A 188 2.92 1.85 0.13
CA SER A 188 1.97 1.62 1.23
C SER A 188 2.60 1.61 2.63
N GLY A 189 3.93 1.72 2.75
CA GLY A 189 4.63 1.84 4.03
C GLY A 189 5.14 0.53 4.64
N LYS A 190 5.19 -0.59 3.91
CA LYS A 190 5.66 -1.90 4.40
C LYS A 190 7.07 -1.86 5.02
N SER A 191 8.05 -1.32 4.30
CA SER A 191 9.44 -1.22 4.79
C SER A 191 9.54 -0.30 6.01
N ARG A 192 8.70 0.73 6.10
CA ARG A 192 8.60 1.57 7.29
C ARG A 192 8.03 0.80 8.47
N CYS A 193 7.01 -0.05 8.26
CA CYS A 193 6.50 -0.95 9.29
C CYS A 193 7.61 -1.87 9.82
N VAL A 194 8.42 -2.46 8.94
CA VAL A 194 9.56 -3.31 9.34
C VAL A 194 10.54 -2.54 10.23
N LYS A 195 10.86 -1.28 9.89
CA LYS A 195 11.74 -0.41 10.70
C LYS A 195 11.15 -0.16 12.07
N GLU A 196 9.87 0.19 12.17
CA GLU A 196 9.22 0.49 13.45
C GLU A 196 9.08 -0.76 14.33
N VAL A 197 8.71 -1.89 13.74
CA VAL A 197 8.65 -3.19 14.44
C VAL A 197 10.06 -3.59 14.93
N PHE A 198 11.10 -3.38 14.12
CA PHE A 198 12.48 -3.62 14.54
C PHE A 198 12.86 -2.76 15.75
N ALA A 199 12.55 -1.47 15.72
CA ALA A 199 12.83 -0.55 16.82
C ALA A 199 12.07 -0.96 18.09
N ALA A 200 10.78 -1.29 17.98
CA ALA A 200 9.95 -1.71 19.12
C ALA A 200 10.46 -3.00 19.77
N ILE A 201 10.89 -4.00 18.97
CA ILE A 201 11.49 -5.21 19.52
C ILE A 201 12.83 -4.89 20.18
N ALA A 202 13.67 -4.07 19.53
CA ALA A 202 14.98 -3.70 20.05
C ALA A 202 14.90 -2.93 21.36
N GLU A 203 13.95 -2.02 21.53
CA GLU A 203 13.68 -1.32 22.79
C GLU A 203 13.17 -2.26 23.89
N GLY A 204 12.33 -3.23 23.53
CA GLY A 204 11.81 -4.28 24.43
C GLY A 204 12.81 -5.39 24.76
N GLN A 205 13.94 -5.45 24.04
CA GLN A 205 14.92 -6.53 24.06
C GLN A 205 15.37 -6.93 25.48
N ILE A 206 15.68 -5.96 26.33
CA ILE A 206 16.14 -6.16 27.70
C ILE A 206 15.09 -6.87 28.57
N LYS A 207 13.81 -6.59 28.35
CA LYS A 207 12.71 -7.13 29.20
C LYS A 207 12.14 -8.44 28.66
N ARG A 208 12.22 -8.67 27.36
CA ARG A 208 11.48 -9.77 26.69
C ARG A 208 12.38 -10.85 26.09
N TYR A 209 13.70 -10.63 26.08
CA TYR A 209 14.72 -11.54 25.52
C TYR A 209 14.40 -11.94 24.07
N LYS A 210 13.95 -10.97 23.28
CA LYS A 210 13.66 -11.13 21.87
C LYS A 210 14.59 -10.23 21.06
N TYR A 211 15.18 -10.78 20.02
CA TYR A 211 16.19 -10.11 19.21
C TYR A 211 15.69 -10.01 17.76
N PRO A 212 15.48 -8.80 17.23
CA PRO A 212 15.06 -8.64 15.86
C PRO A 212 16.24 -8.85 14.91
N ILE A 213 16.02 -9.59 13.84
CA ILE A 213 16.95 -9.75 12.71
C ILE A 213 16.20 -9.30 11.46
N ALA A 214 16.57 -8.12 10.93
CA ALA A 214 15.91 -7.53 9.78
C ALA A 214 16.77 -7.65 8.52
N ILE A 215 16.29 -8.39 7.54
CA ILE A 215 16.99 -8.72 6.29
C ILE A 215 16.25 -8.06 5.13
N ASN A 216 16.95 -7.22 4.35
CA ASN A 216 16.46 -6.76 3.07
C ASN A 216 16.64 -7.90 2.06
N LEU A 217 15.56 -8.39 1.49
CA LEU A 217 15.61 -9.59 0.64
C LEU A 217 16.14 -9.32 -0.75
N ARG A 218 16.14 -8.09 -1.21
CA ARG A 218 16.57 -7.65 -2.53
C ARG A 218 17.91 -8.20 -2.95
N ASP A 219 18.90 -8.18 -2.04
CA ASP A 219 20.29 -8.53 -2.33
C ASP A 219 20.58 -10.03 -2.14
N ASN A 220 19.55 -10.83 -1.81
CA ASN A 220 19.71 -12.23 -1.40
C ASN A 220 19.27 -13.25 -2.46
N TRP A 221 19.40 -12.89 -3.74
CA TRP A 221 19.06 -13.78 -4.84
C TRP A 221 19.99 -15.01 -4.91
N GLY A 222 19.42 -16.16 -5.27
CA GLY A 222 20.16 -17.41 -5.52
C GLY A 222 20.57 -18.19 -4.27
N LEU A 223 20.34 -17.64 -3.07
CA LEU A 223 20.64 -18.33 -1.81
C LEU A 223 19.59 -19.42 -1.55
N LYS A 224 20.05 -20.63 -1.22
CA LYS A 224 19.18 -21.80 -1.06
C LYS A 224 18.94 -22.19 0.39
N ARG A 225 19.78 -21.73 1.31
CA ARG A 225 19.75 -22.11 2.72
C ARG A 225 19.63 -20.90 3.62
N ALA A 226 18.90 -21.06 4.70
CA ALA A 226 18.77 -20.04 5.75
C ALA A 226 20.14 -19.60 6.30
N THR A 227 21.07 -20.53 6.44
CA THR A 227 22.43 -20.24 6.92
C THR A 227 23.20 -19.34 5.96
N GLU A 228 23.02 -19.50 4.67
CA GLU A 228 23.64 -18.63 3.65
C GLU A 228 23.09 -17.19 3.74
N LEU A 229 21.77 -17.05 3.88
CA LEU A 229 21.08 -15.77 4.09
C LEU A 229 21.62 -15.05 5.32
N ILE A 230 21.66 -15.74 6.47
CA ILE A 230 22.13 -15.18 7.73
C ILE A 230 23.61 -14.82 7.63
N THR A 231 24.44 -15.71 7.08
CA THR A 231 25.88 -15.48 6.90
C THR A 231 26.12 -14.22 6.06
N ARG A 232 25.47 -14.12 4.90
CA ARG A 232 25.61 -12.96 4.03
C ARG A 232 25.19 -11.68 4.74
N HIS A 233 24.00 -11.68 5.33
CA HIS A 233 23.48 -10.50 6.02
C HIS A 233 24.42 -9.98 7.13
N PHE A 234 24.92 -10.86 7.98
CA PHE A 234 25.83 -10.45 9.05
C PHE A 234 27.23 -10.08 8.56
N THR A 235 27.67 -10.67 7.47
CA THR A 235 28.94 -10.30 6.82
C THR A 235 28.84 -8.90 6.20
N ASP A 236 27.75 -8.61 5.48
CA ASP A 236 27.52 -7.33 4.82
C ASP A 236 27.40 -6.18 5.82
N ILE A 237 26.90 -6.44 7.05
CA ILE A 237 26.83 -5.46 8.14
C ILE A 237 28.19 -5.27 8.87
N GLY A 238 29.21 -6.07 8.52
CA GLY A 238 30.52 -6.01 9.17
C GLY A 238 30.66 -6.89 10.42
N LEU A 239 29.73 -7.83 10.63
CA LEU A 239 29.74 -8.79 11.75
C LEU A 239 30.15 -10.20 11.33
N GLY A 240 30.89 -10.34 10.22
CA GLY A 240 31.32 -11.62 9.69
C GLY A 240 32.09 -12.50 10.68
N GLY A 241 32.88 -11.90 11.59
CA GLY A 241 33.59 -12.62 12.65
C GLY A 241 32.69 -13.29 13.70
N HIS A 242 31.42 -12.89 13.80
CA HIS A 242 30.44 -13.41 14.78
C HIS A 242 29.45 -14.41 14.16
N VAL A 243 29.52 -14.66 12.87
CA VAL A 243 28.54 -15.50 12.14
C VAL A 243 28.41 -16.90 12.73
N ALA A 244 29.53 -17.52 13.11
CA ALA A 244 29.51 -18.86 13.68
C ALA A 244 28.71 -18.94 15.00
N ASP A 245 28.81 -17.93 15.85
CA ASP A 245 28.06 -17.85 17.11
C ASP A 245 26.59 -17.46 16.87
N ILE A 246 26.35 -16.56 15.94
CA ILE A 246 24.99 -16.16 15.57
C ILE A 246 24.20 -17.35 15.00
N LEU A 247 24.80 -18.17 14.13
CA LEU A 247 24.16 -19.35 13.55
C LEU A 247 23.73 -20.37 14.61
N LYS A 248 24.41 -20.46 15.76
CA LYS A 248 24.03 -21.34 16.86
C LYS A 248 22.69 -20.95 17.47
N VAL A 249 22.34 -19.64 17.48
CA VAL A 249 21.11 -19.11 18.09
C VAL A 249 20.06 -18.68 17.08
N ALA A 250 20.43 -18.53 15.83
CA ALA A 250 19.60 -17.98 14.77
C ALA A 250 18.19 -18.62 14.70
N PHE A 251 18.09 -19.92 14.93
CA PHE A 251 16.81 -20.63 14.89
C PHE A 251 16.14 -20.81 16.26
N SER A 252 16.63 -20.11 17.29
CA SER A 252 16.01 -20.16 18.62
C SER A 252 14.72 -19.32 18.67
N PRO A 253 13.80 -19.57 19.65
CA PRO A 253 12.62 -18.73 19.84
C PRO A 253 12.93 -17.28 20.23
N ALA A 254 14.19 -16.96 20.56
CA ALA A 254 14.63 -15.61 20.89
C ALA A 254 14.78 -14.71 19.66
N CYS A 255 15.07 -15.28 18.48
CA CYS A 255 15.27 -14.50 17.25
C CYS A 255 13.93 -14.28 16.53
N ILE A 256 13.63 -13.03 16.22
CA ILE A 256 12.48 -12.62 15.39
C ILE A 256 13.00 -12.11 14.07
N TYR A 257 12.52 -12.70 12.99
CA TYR A 257 12.95 -12.35 11.64
C TYR A 257 11.99 -11.35 11.00
N LEU A 258 12.55 -10.28 10.43
CA LEU A 258 11.85 -9.26 9.68
C LEU A 258 12.41 -9.28 8.26
N LEU A 259 11.68 -9.90 7.33
CA LEU A 259 12.12 -10.17 5.96
C LEU A 259 11.42 -9.20 5.02
N ASP A 260 12.12 -8.17 4.56
CA ASP A 260 11.53 -7.09 3.78
C ASP A 260 11.74 -7.28 2.28
N GLY A 261 10.63 -7.30 1.51
CA GLY A 261 10.64 -7.23 0.06
C GLY A 261 10.88 -8.55 -0.67
N PHE A 262 10.04 -9.59 -0.46
CA PHE A 262 10.16 -10.84 -1.22
C PHE A 262 9.96 -10.64 -2.73
N ASP A 263 9.25 -9.61 -3.14
CA ASP A 263 9.03 -9.24 -4.54
C ASP A 263 10.24 -8.52 -5.17
N GLU A 264 11.18 -8.07 -4.36
CA GLU A 264 12.39 -7.39 -4.82
C GLU A 264 13.55 -8.34 -5.12
N ILE A 265 13.40 -9.64 -4.82
CA ILE A 265 14.41 -10.63 -5.14
C ILE A 265 14.53 -10.77 -6.65
N GLY A 266 15.66 -10.35 -7.20
CA GLY A 266 15.95 -10.44 -8.61
C GLY A 266 15.92 -11.88 -9.10
N ALA A 267 15.10 -12.18 -10.12
CA ALA A 267 15.25 -13.41 -10.89
C ALA A 267 16.16 -13.11 -12.07
N GLN A 268 17.32 -13.77 -12.17
CA GLN A 268 18.21 -13.64 -13.34
C GLN A 268 17.69 -14.43 -14.56
N THR A 269 16.68 -15.26 -14.37
CA THR A 269 16.04 -16.02 -15.44
C THR A 269 14.59 -15.59 -15.58
N TRP A 270 14.21 -15.27 -16.79
CA TRP A 270 12.86 -14.88 -17.15
C TRP A 270 12.26 -15.87 -18.15
N SER A 271 10.93 -16.03 -18.16
CA SER A 271 10.22 -16.85 -19.13
C SER A 271 8.85 -16.25 -19.44
N ASP A 272 8.46 -16.27 -20.70
CA ASP A 272 7.10 -15.94 -21.17
C ASP A 272 6.07 -17.02 -20.77
N ASP A 273 6.54 -18.18 -20.32
CA ASP A 273 5.72 -19.31 -19.92
C ASP A 273 5.25 -19.15 -18.46
N PRO A 274 3.94 -19.02 -18.18
CA PRO A 274 3.41 -18.86 -16.82
C PRO A 274 3.85 -19.96 -15.86
N THR A 275 3.99 -21.19 -16.34
CA THR A 275 4.38 -22.34 -15.50
C THR A 275 5.83 -22.22 -15.05
N LYS A 276 6.70 -21.81 -15.96
CA LYS A 276 8.11 -21.56 -15.66
C LYS A 276 8.30 -20.39 -14.68
N LEU A 277 7.46 -19.35 -14.75
CA LEU A 277 7.51 -18.23 -13.80
C LEU A 277 7.18 -18.65 -12.37
N VAL A 278 6.24 -19.55 -12.17
CA VAL A 278 5.96 -20.14 -10.85
C VAL A 278 7.19 -20.86 -10.30
N ASP A 279 7.86 -21.63 -11.15
CA ASP A 279 9.08 -22.34 -10.75
C ASP A 279 10.25 -21.39 -10.48
N ILE A 280 10.41 -20.34 -11.28
CA ILE A 280 11.43 -19.31 -11.06
C ILE A 280 11.20 -18.60 -9.72
N ARG A 281 9.96 -18.18 -9.42
CA ARG A 281 9.60 -17.58 -8.13
C ARG A 281 9.86 -18.55 -6.98
N ARG A 282 9.48 -19.81 -7.13
CA ARG A 282 9.74 -20.85 -6.13
C ARG A 282 11.22 -21.02 -5.87
N GLN A 283 12.05 -21.05 -6.93
CA GLN A 283 13.51 -21.20 -6.80
C GLN A 283 14.15 -19.96 -6.15
N SER A 284 13.70 -18.75 -6.50
CA SER A 284 14.21 -17.52 -5.91
C SER A 284 13.95 -17.42 -4.40
N LEU A 285 12.88 -18.06 -3.92
CA LEU A 285 12.45 -18.00 -2.52
C LEU A 285 12.88 -19.20 -1.67
N VAL A 286 13.66 -20.16 -2.22
CA VAL A 286 14.04 -21.38 -1.49
C VAL A 286 14.75 -21.07 -0.17
N GLY A 287 15.69 -20.13 -0.15
CA GLY A 287 16.44 -19.78 1.06
C GLY A 287 15.55 -19.11 2.11
N ILE A 288 14.57 -18.30 1.68
CA ILE A 288 13.60 -17.67 2.56
C ILE A 288 12.66 -18.71 3.15
N LYS A 289 12.15 -19.60 2.32
CA LYS A 289 11.35 -20.75 2.76
C LYS A 289 12.08 -21.57 3.82
N ASP A 290 13.36 -21.88 3.59
CA ASP A 290 14.20 -22.63 4.53
C ASP A 290 14.38 -21.88 5.87
N LEU A 291 14.51 -20.53 5.80
CA LEU A 291 14.58 -19.68 6.99
C LEU A 291 13.28 -19.70 7.78
N ILE A 292 12.15 -19.47 7.11
CA ILE A 292 10.83 -19.46 7.75
C ILE A 292 10.54 -20.81 8.42
N GLN A 293 10.84 -21.92 7.76
CA GLN A 293 10.60 -23.26 8.30
C GLN A 293 11.50 -23.61 9.49
N LYS A 294 12.70 -23.05 9.56
CA LYS A 294 13.65 -23.28 10.66
C LYS A 294 13.46 -22.33 11.83
N ALA A 295 12.91 -21.13 11.58
CA ALA A 295 12.68 -20.13 12.60
C ALA A 295 11.69 -20.66 13.66
N LYS A 296 12.07 -20.58 14.93
CA LYS A 296 11.21 -20.92 16.08
C LYS A 296 10.62 -19.68 16.76
N GLY A 297 11.12 -18.50 16.44
CA GLY A 297 10.57 -17.21 16.81
C GLY A 297 9.60 -16.68 15.78
N GLY A 298 9.09 -15.47 16.00
CA GLY A 298 8.19 -14.81 15.06
C GLY A 298 8.88 -14.45 13.73
N VAL A 299 8.11 -14.43 12.66
CA VAL A 299 8.60 -14.05 11.33
C VAL A 299 7.61 -13.06 10.72
N LEU A 300 8.09 -11.88 10.33
CA LEU A 300 7.38 -10.94 9.48
C LEU A 300 7.98 -11.01 8.08
N VAL A 301 7.14 -11.28 7.08
CA VAL A 301 7.55 -11.26 5.66
C VAL A 301 6.74 -10.21 4.94
N THR A 302 7.40 -9.31 4.21
CA THR A 302 6.70 -8.25 3.47
C THR A 302 6.95 -8.35 1.97
N GLY A 303 5.98 -7.87 1.18
CA GLY A 303 6.12 -7.75 -0.26
C GLY A 303 4.86 -7.23 -0.93
N ARG A 304 4.89 -7.18 -2.27
CA ARG A 304 3.73 -6.74 -3.06
C ARG A 304 2.76 -7.90 -3.28
N GLU A 305 1.45 -7.60 -3.16
CA GLU A 305 0.38 -8.57 -3.37
C GLU A 305 0.47 -9.24 -4.75
N HIS A 306 0.84 -8.46 -5.76
CA HIS A 306 0.86 -8.90 -7.16
C HIS A 306 2.11 -9.70 -7.58
N TYR A 307 3.02 -9.99 -6.67
CA TYR A 307 4.18 -10.83 -6.97
C TYR A 307 3.79 -12.29 -7.20
N PHE A 308 2.83 -12.79 -6.44
CA PHE A 308 2.24 -14.13 -6.63
C PHE A 308 0.91 -14.03 -7.38
N ASN A 309 0.52 -15.12 -8.02
CA ASN A 309 -0.74 -15.18 -8.72
C ASN A 309 -1.91 -15.41 -7.76
N THR A 310 -1.69 -16.16 -6.69
CA THR A 310 -2.68 -16.47 -5.65
C THR A 310 -2.03 -16.51 -4.27
N ASP A 311 -2.84 -16.36 -3.22
CA ASP A 311 -2.39 -16.58 -1.84
C ASP A 311 -1.91 -18.02 -1.63
N ALA A 312 -2.50 -18.99 -2.33
CA ALA A 312 -2.07 -20.39 -2.30
C ALA A 312 -0.64 -20.57 -2.86
N GLU A 313 -0.30 -19.88 -3.95
CA GLU A 313 1.05 -19.86 -4.50
C GLU A 313 2.04 -19.22 -3.50
N LEU A 314 1.67 -18.09 -2.91
CA LEU A 314 2.46 -17.41 -1.87
C LEU A 314 2.76 -18.36 -0.71
N LEU A 315 1.74 -19.00 -0.16
CA LEU A 315 1.89 -19.96 0.93
C LEU A 315 2.83 -21.11 0.56
N THR A 316 2.67 -21.66 -0.64
CA THR A 316 3.49 -22.77 -1.13
C THR A 316 4.95 -22.34 -1.32
N CYS A 317 5.19 -21.19 -1.94
CA CYS A 317 6.53 -20.67 -2.21
C CYS A 317 7.28 -20.30 -0.94
N LEU A 318 6.59 -19.76 0.06
CA LEU A 318 7.18 -19.41 1.36
C LEU A 318 7.14 -20.57 2.37
N GLY A 319 6.49 -21.71 2.03
CA GLY A 319 6.38 -22.87 2.90
C GLY A 319 5.54 -22.63 4.15
N LEU A 320 4.46 -21.85 4.02
CA LEU A 320 3.57 -21.43 5.09
C LEU A 320 2.30 -22.28 5.15
N ASP A 321 1.77 -22.45 6.37
CA ASP A 321 0.47 -23.06 6.61
C ASP A 321 -0.59 -21.96 6.82
N ALA A 322 -1.64 -21.97 5.99
CA ALA A 322 -2.72 -20.98 6.04
C ALA A 322 -3.38 -20.85 7.43
N LYS A 323 -3.39 -21.92 8.24
CA LYS A 323 -3.98 -21.91 9.59
C LYS A 323 -3.10 -21.24 10.65
N GLN A 324 -1.81 -21.09 10.37
CA GLN A 324 -0.82 -20.59 11.33
C GLN A 324 -0.30 -19.20 10.97
N VAL A 325 -0.68 -18.69 9.79
CA VAL A 325 -0.21 -17.40 9.26
C VAL A 325 -1.26 -16.34 9.47
N LEU A 326 -0.83 -15.17 9.91
CA LEU A 326 -1.63 -13.94 9.93
C LEU A 326 -1.34 -13.14 8.66
N PHE A 327 -2.35 -13.01 7.80
CA PHE A 327 -2.28 -12.12 6.64
C PHE A 327 -2.70 -10.71 7.02
N LEU A 328 -1.87 -9.74 6.67
CA LEU A 328 -2.16 -8.32 6.84
C LEU A 328 -2.03 -7.61 5.49
N ARG A 329 -2.96 -6.72 5.21
CA ARG A 329 -3.00 -5.91 3.98
C ARG A 329 -2.89 -4.42 4.29
N CYS A 330 -2.16 -3.71 3.43
CA CYS A 330 -1.95 -2.28 3.52
C CYS A 330 -2.40 -1.60 2.22
N ASN A 331 -3.71 -1.64 1.94
CA ASN A 331 -4.30 -1.12 0.70
C ASN A 331 -5.28 0.03 0.94
N GLN A 332 -5.46 0.46 2.20
CA GLN A 332 -6.35 1.57 2.54
C GLN A 332 -5.61 2.90 2.52
N GLU A 333 -6.30 3.95 2.12
CA GLU A 333 -5.81 5.30 2.27
C GLU A 333 -5.76 5.71 3.74
N LEU A 334 -4.85 6.60 4.08
CA LEU A 334 -4.77 7.24 5.38
C LEU A 334 -6.01 8.13 5.60
N SER A 335 -6.45 8.25 6.85
CA SER A 335 -7.43 9.27 7.21
C SER A 335 -6.84 10.67 7.02
N GLU A 336 -7.69 11.68 6.91
CA GLU A 336 -7.23 13.08 6.78
C GLU A 336 -6.32 13.50 7.93
N ALA A 337 -6.63 13.08 9.14
CA ALA A 337 -5.81 13.37 10.32
C ALA A 337 -4.42 12.72 10.24
N GLN A 338 -4.35 11.44 9.88
CA GLN A 338 -3.08 10.72 9.70
C GLN A 338 -2.25 11.30 8.56
N PHE A 339 -2.91 11.67 7.45
CA PHE A 339 -2.22 12.25 6.31
C PHE A 339 -1.68 13.66 6.64
N ALA A 340 -2.46 14.49 7.35
CA ALA A 340 -2.01 15.79 7.84
C ALA A 340 -0.84 15.68 8.84
N GLU A 341 -0.89 14.69 9.75
CA GLU A 341 0.22 14.39 10.66
C GLU A 341 1.48 13.97 9.87
N LEU A 342 1.33 13.15 8.83
CA LEU A 342 2.44 12.69 7.99
C LEU A 342 3.10 13.85 7.25
N ILE A 343 2.32 14.77 6.71
CA ILE A 343 2.82 15.98 6.04
C ILE A 343 3.49 16.93 7.05
N GLY A 344 3.15 16.84 8.34
CA GLY A 344 3.70 17.68 9.40
C GLY A 344 3.23 19.14 9.33
N ARG A 345 2.14 19.40 8.62
CA ARG A 345 1.55 20.74 8.44
C ARG A 345 0.03 20.66 8.64
N THR A 346 -0.52 21.63 9.36
CA THR A 346 -1.96 21.87 9.37
C THR A 346 -2.35 22.52 8.04
N THR A 347 -2.74 21.72 7.08
CA THR A 347 -3.31 22.20 5.82
C THR A 347 -4.83 22.26 5.97
N PRO A 348 -5.42 23.46 6.08
CA PRO A 348 -6.87 23.60 6.32
C PRO A 348 -7.72 23.05 5.17
N ASN A 349 -7.18 22.90 3.96
CA ASN A 349 -7.89 22.39 2.78
C ASN A 349 -6.99 21.52 1.95
N LEU A 350 -6.88 20.22 2.29
CA LEU A 350 -6.22 19.26 1.42
C LEU A 350 -7.07 19.07 0.16
N PRO A 351 -6.51 19.29 -1.04
CA PRO A 351 -7.26 19.06 -2.28
C PRO A 351 -7.80 17.63 -2.39
N ALA A 352 -9.07 17.50 -2.78
CA ALA A 352 -9.75 16.20 -2.85
C ALA A 352 -9.11 15.22 -3.87
N TRP A 353 -8.32 15.74 -4.82
CA TRP A 353 -7.65 14.95 -5.84
C TRP A 353 -6.36 14.27 -5.36
N ILE A 354 -5.82 14.62 -4.18
CA ILE A 354 -4.59 14.02 -3.65
C ILE A 354 -4.88 12.64 -3.06
N PRO A 355 -4.26 11.56 -3.58
CA PRO A 355 -4.35 10.24 -2.96
C PRO A 355 -3.66 10.24 -1.58
N LYS A 356 -4.38 9.81 -0.53
CA LYS A 356 -3.86 9.83 0.85
C LYS A 356 -3.01 8.60 1.16
N LYS A 357 -2.03 8.31 0.31
CA LYS A 357 -1.09 7.20 0.48
C LYS A 357 0.17 7.65 1.24
N PRO A 358 0.81 6.78 2.04
CA PRO A 358 2.03 7.13 2.80
C PRO A 358 3.13 7.73 1.94
N LEU A 359 3.41 7.17 0.76
CA LEU A 359 4.41 7.70 -0.18
C LEU A 359 4.08 9.13 -0.62
N ILE A 360 2.83 9.39 -0.97
CA ILE A 360 2.38 10.72 -1.40
C ILE A 360 2.58 11.74 -0.27
N GLY A 361 2.17 11.38 0.96
CA GLY A 361 2.38 12.23 2.13
C GLY A 361 3.88 12.48 2.41
N THR A 362 4.74 11.49 2.20
CA THR A 362 6.20 11.64 2.35
C THR A 362 6.76 12.61 1.31
N ILE A 363 6.34 12.50 0.06
CA ILE A 363 6.75 13.43 -1.02
C ILE A 363 6.33 14.85 -0.66
N ILE A 364 5.07 15.07 -0.28
CA ILE A 364 4.54 16.40 0.07
C ILE A 364 5.26 16.97 1.30
N ARG A 365 5.56 16.14 2.29
CA ARG A 365 6.32 16.54 3.48
C ARG A 365 7.71 17.07 3.14
N ASP A 366 8.37 16.43 2.19
CA ASP A 366 9.77 16.66 1.86
C ASP A 366 9.97 17.81 0.84
N ILE A 367 8.89 18.29 0.23
CA ILE A 367 8.90 19.48 -0.63
C ILE A 367 8.94 20.76 0.22
N GLU A 368 9.54 21.81 -0.31
CA GLU A 368 9.53 23.15 0.32
C GLU A 368 8.11 23.68 0.54
N ALA A 369 7.91 24.43 1.63
CA ALA A 369 6.60 24.96 2.01
C ALA A 369 5.95 25.80 0.90
N SER A 370 6.73 26.65 0.25
CA SER A 370 6.28 27.50 -0.86
C SER A 370 5.75 26.68 -2.05
N MET A 371 6.38 25.55 -2.34
CA MET A 371 5.95 24.65 -3.40
C MET A 371 4.66 23.92 -3.02
N VAL A 372 4.51 23.49 -1.77
CA VAL A 372 3.28 22.87 -1.27
C VAL A 372 2.12 23.86 -1.34
N ASP A 373 2.32 25.10 -0.92
CA ASP A 373 1.31 26.14 -1.00
C ASP A 373 0.92 26.41 -2.48
N HIS A 374 1.89 26.43 -3.38
CA HIS A 374 1.64 26.55 -4.81
C HIS A 374 0.80 25.36 -5.35
N ILE A 375 1.20 24.12 -5.04
CA ILE A 375 0.49 22.91 -5.45
C ILE A 375 -0.96 22.90 -4.96
N PHE A 376 -1.21 23.40 -3.75
CA PHE A 376 -2.56 23.35 -3.14
C PHE A 376 -3.43 24.54 -3.51
N ALA A 377 -2.86 25.70 -3.78
CA ALA A 377 -3.59 26.94 -4.02
C ALA A 377 -3.85 27.24 -5.49
N THR A 378 -3.03 26.70 -6.41
CA THR A 378 -3.13 27.03 -7.84
C THR A 378 -3.88 25.96 -8.63
N SER A 379 -4.55 26.39 -9.68
CA SER A 379 -5.21 25.45 -10.62
C SER A 379 -4.22 24.54 -11.33
N THR A 380 -2.97 24.98 -11.53
CA THR A 380 -1.89 24.18 -12.16
C THR A 380 -1.16 23.27 -11.17
N GLY A 381 -1.34 23.44 -9.89
CA GLY A 381 -0.61 22.70 -8.86
C GLY A 381 -0.81 21.18 -8.95
N GLN A 382 -1.96 20.73 -9.43
CA GLN A 382 -2.20 19.32 -9.68
C GLN A 382 -1.25 18.75 -10.76
N ILE A 383 -0.93 19.53 -11.77
CA ILE A 383 -0.01 19.15 -12.85
C ILE A 383 1.42 19.12 -12.34
N ASP A 384 1.83 20.16 -11.60
CA ASP A 384 3.17 20.27 -11.04
C ASP A 384 3.44 19.11 -10.06
N PHE A 385 2.43 18.74 -9.27
CA PHE A 385 2.51 17.59 -8.39
C PHE A 385 2.61 16.27 -9.14
N TRP A 386 1.84 16.08 -10.22
CA TRP A 386 1.90 14.88 -11.05
C TRP A 386 3.28 14.70 -11.69
N ASP A 387 3.86 15.78 -12.24
CA ASP A 387 5.21 15.76 -12.79
C ASP A 387 6.26 15.40 -11.74
N LEU A 388 6.15 15.98 -10.56
CA LEU A 388 7.04 15.67 -9.43
C LEU A 388 6.93 14.20 -9.03
N LEU A 389 5.71 13.68 -8.93
CA LEU A 389 5.46 12.28 -8.57
C LEU A 389 6.05 11.32 -9.59
N LEU A 390 5.80 11.57 -10.89
CA LEU A 390 6.31 10.72 -11.96
C LEU A 390 7.83 10.78 -12.04
N ASN A 391 8.43 11.97 -11.94
CA ASN A 391 9.89 12.13 -11.92
C ASN A 391 10.51 11.37 -10.74
N THR A 392 9.91 11.47 -9.56
CA THR A 392 10.34 10.71 -8.39
C THR A 392 10.33 9.20 -8.64
N PHE A 393 9.30 8.69 -9.31
CA PHE A 393 9.24 7.26 -9.66
C PHE A 393 10.37 6.90 -10.64
N CYS A 394 10.57 7.70 -11.68
CA CYS A 394 11.61 7.47 -12.68
C CYS A 394 13.02 7.50 -12.07
N GLU A 395 13.31 8.47 -11.21
CA GLU A 395 14.60 8.59 -10.52
C GLU A 395 14.88 7.41 -9.57
N ARG A 396 13.85 6.94 -8.86
CA ARG A 396 13.99 5.78 -7.96
C ARG A 396 14.24 4.50 -8.73
N GLU A 397 13.53 4.26 -9.82
CA GLU A 397 13.72 3.07 -10.66
C GLU A 397 15.09 3.11 -11.37
N ALA A 398 15.56 4.29 -11.79
CA ALA A 398 16.91 4.46 -12.34
C ALA A 398 18.03 4.19 -11.32
N LYS A 399 17.85 4.55 -10.04
CA LYS A 399 18.79 4.18 -8.96
C LYS A 399 18.86 2.67 -8.73
N ILE A 400 17.74 1.96 -8.96
CA ILE A 400 17.68 0.51 -8.85
C ILE A 400 18.41 -0.17 -10.01
N ASN A 401 18.33 0.42 -11.21
CA ASN A 401 19.01 -0.08 -12.39
C ASN A 401 19.73 1.06 -13.13
N PRO A 402 21.04 1.18 -12.94
CA PRO A 402 21.85 2.24 -13.56
C PRO A 402 21.89 2.20 -15.09
N ILE A 403 21.36 1.15 -15.73
CA ILE A 403 21.32 1.01 -17.21
C ILE A 403 20.24 1.90 -17.80
N LEU A 404 19.19 2.25 -17.04
CA LEU A 404 18.07 3.05 -17.49
C LEU A 404 18.13 4.46 -16.92
N ASP A 405 18.19 5.44 -17.80
CA ASP A 405 18.05 6.85 -17.46
C ASP A 405 16.60 7.18 -17.06
N PRO A 406 16.35 8.08 -16.10
CA PRO A 406 14.99 8.51 -15.73
C PRO A 406 14.14 8.98 -16.90
N SER A 407 14.75 9.65 -17.89
CA SER A 407 14.06 10.13 -19.09
C SER A 407 13.57 8.98 -19.99
N ILE A 408 14.34 7.92 -20.10
CA ILE A 408 13.97 6.69 -20.82
C ILE A 408 12.79 6.01 -20.11
N ILE A 409 12.85 5.92 -18.78
CA ILE A 409 11.76 5.34 -17.98
C ILE A 409 10.48 6.16 -18.17
N ARG A 410 10.57 7.49 -18.17
CA ARG A 410 9.41 8.38 -18.37
C ARG A 410 8.82 8.20 -19.78
N ALA A 411 9.65 8.16 -20.84
CA ALA A 411 9.20 7.91 -22.20
C ALA A 411 8.53 6.54 -22.33
N LEU A 412 9.06 5.52 -21.64
CA LEU A 412 8.46 4.20 -21.59
C LEU A 412 7.08 4.23 -20.91
N TYR A 413 6.92 4.94 -19.79
CA TYR A 413 5.61 5.13 -19.16
C TYR A 413 4.58 5.74 -20.11
N SER A 414 4.95 6.76 -20.90
CA SER A 414 4.07 7.37 -21.90
C SER A 414 3.67 6.35 -22.99
N GLN A 415 4.60 5.52 -23.49
CA GLN A 415 4.29 4.45 -24.44
C GLN A 415 3.35 3.38 -23.84
N VAL A 416 3.60 2.96 -22.58
CA VAL A 416 2.72 2.02 -21.89
C VAL A 416 1.33 2.64 -21.64
N GLY A 417 1.26 3.94 -21.35
CA GLY A 417 0.03 4.72 -21.30
C GLY A 417 -0.74 4.69 -22.63
N ARG A 418 -0.03 4.83 -23.78
CA ARG A 418 -0.61 4.67 -25.11
C ARG A 418 -1.20 3.28 -25.32
N LEU A 419 -0.51 2.21 -24.90
CA LEU A 419 -0.99 0.84 -25.04
C LEU A 419 -2.33 0.62 -24.34
N SER A 420 -2.57 1.26 -23.19
CA SER A 420 -3.84 1.17 -22.47
C SER A 420 -5.05 1.64 -23.28
N ARG A 421 -4.84 2.47 -24.31
CA ARG A 421 -5.90 2.98 -25.18
C ARG A 421 -6.48 1.94 -26.14
N PHE A 422 -5.78 0.82 -26.36
CA PHE A 422 -6.22 -0.29 -27.20
C PHE A 422 -6.90 -1.40 -26.43
N THR A 423 -6.78 -1.42 -25.14
CA THR A 423 -7.17 -2.52 -24.27
C THR A 423 -8.69 -2.60 -24.05
N LYS A 424 -9.14 -3.64 -23.32
CA LYS A 424 -10.56 -3.87 -23.06
C LYS A 424 -11.12 -2.85 -22.06
N THR A 425 -10.34 -2.53 -21.04
CA THR A 425 -10.66 -1.47 -20.06
C THR A 425 -9.63 -0.37 -20.16
N SER A 426 -9.92 0.82 -19.65
CA SER A 426 -8.96 1.94 -19.66
C SER A 426 -7.64 1.62 -18.94
N LEU A 427 -7.66 0.71 -17.96
CA LEU A 427 -6.48 0.37 -17.15
C LEU A 427 -5.62 -0.76 -17.75
N GLY A 428 -6.16 -1.61 -18.61
CA GLY A 428 -5.50 -2.79 -19.19
C GLY A 428 -6.51 -3.81 -19.72
N PRO A 429 -6.10 -5.03 -20.02
CA PRO A 429 -4.78 -5.66 -19.86
C PRO A 429 -3.75 -5.20 -20.89
N ILE A 430 -2.49 -5.03 -20.45
CA ILE A 430 -1.34 -4.75 -21.30
C ILE A 430 -0.41 -5.96 -21.23
N SER A 431 -0.16 -6.61 -22.35
CA SER A 431 0.67 -7.80 -22.38
C SER A 431 2.15 -7.45 -22.13
N ILE A 432 2.91 -8.39 -21.56
CA ILE A 432 4.35 -8.21 -21.38
C ILE A 432 5.04 -8.05 -22.73
N LYS A 433 4.55 -8.72 -23.77
CA LYS A 433 5.06 -8.56 -25.12
C LYS A 433 4.92 -7.12 -25.60
N ASP A 434 3.75 -6.51 -25.40
CA ASP A 434 3.52 -5.11 -25.77
C ASP A 434 4.41 -4.15 -24.97
N ILE A 435 4.66 -4.44 -23.68
CA ILE A 435 5.59 -3.65 -22.86
C ILE A 435 7.04 -3.78 -23.38
N ASN A 436 7.46 -4.97 -23.76
CA ASN A 436 8.79 -5.20 -24.33
C ASN A 436 8.94 -4.49 -25.69
N GLU A 437 7.93 -4.53 -26.53
CA GLU A 437 7.91 -3.79 -27.80
C GLU A 437 7.95 -2.27 -27.57
N ALA A 438 7.22 -1.75 -26.57
CA ALA A 438 7.29 -0.35 -26.17
C ALA A 438 8.69 0.05 -25.69
N PHE A 439 9.37 -0.83 -24.97
CA PHE A 439 10.74 -0.61 -24.56
C PHE A 439 11.69 -0.56 -25.76
N GLU A 440 11.57 -1.50 -26.69
CA GLU A 440 12.39 -1.54 -27.90
C GLU A 440 12.16 -0.29 -28.76
N GLN A 441 10.91 0.15 -28.90
CA GLN A 441 10.58 1.41 -29.61
C GLN A 441 11.19 2.64 -28.93
N THR A 442 11.24 2.65 -27.58
CA THR A 442 11.78 3.77 -26.82
C THR A 442 13.31 3.82 -26.82
N THR A 443 13.98 2.65 -26.77
CA THR A 443 15.43 2.54 -26.59
C THR A 443 16.18 2.18 -27.88
N GLY A 444 15.48 1.71 -28.91
CA GLY A 444 16.06 1.16 -30.13
C GLY A 444 16.72 -0.22 -29.95
N ARG A 445 16.51 -0.88 -28.80
CA ARG A 445 17.09 -2.18 -28.47
C ARG A 445 16.09 -3.06 -27.74
N PRO A 446 16.07 -4.37 -27.98
CA PRO A 446 15.23 -5.27 -27.21
C PRO A 446 15.66 -5.27 -25.74
N PRO A 447 14.72 -5.52 -24.79
CA PRO A 447 15.06 -5.57 -23.38
C PRO A 447 16.04 -6.71 -23.11
N THR A 448 17.06 -6.42 -22.29
CA THR A 448 17.93 -7.45 -21.70
C THR A 448 17.19 -8.10 -20.52
N ASP A 449 17.66 -9.26 -20.05
CA ASP A 449 17.05 -9.96 -18.92
C ASP A 449 16.86 -9.05 -17.68
N GLU A 450 17.83 -8.19 -17.42
CA GLU A 450 17.77 -7.23 -16.30
C GLU A 450 16.73 -6.13 -16.53
N SER A 451 16.65 -5.56 -17.74
CA SER A 451 15.67 -4.53 -18.08
C SER A 451 14.25 -5.11 -18.13
N ALA A 452 14.06 -6.33 -18.60
CA ALA A 452 12.77 -7.01 -18.62
C ALA A 452 12.17 -7.18 -17.22
N ILE A 453 13.01 -7.37 -16.19
CA ILE A 453 12.58 -7.43 -14.80
C ILE A 453 12.02 -6.08 -14.33
N ILE A 454 12.66 -4.97 -14.70
CA ILE A 454 12.21 -3.62 -14.34
C ILE A 454 10.88 -3.31 -14.99
N LEU A 455 10.72 -3.65 -16.26
CA LEU A 455 9.48 -3.42 -17.01
C LEU A 455 8.25 -4.05 -16.32
N GLN A 456 8.45 -5.19 -15.66
CA GLN A 456 7.39 -5.86 -14.91
C GLN A 456 7.09 -5.24 -13.54
N ARG A 457 7.98 -4.40 -13.03
CA ARG A 457 7.93 -3.80 -11.69
C ARG A 457 7.66 -2.30 -11.71
N LEU A 458 7.44 -1.72 -12.87
CA LEU A 458 7.20 -0.28 -12.98
C LEU A 458 6.14 0.14 -11.96
N PRO A 459 6.43 1.12 -11.09
CA PRO A 459 5.46 1.65 -10.14
C PRO A 459 4.16 2.07 -10.84
N GLY A 460 3.02 1.79 -10.22
CA GLY A 460 1.72 2.07 -10.84
C GLY A 460 1.19 1.00 -11.78
N LEU A 461 1.97 -0.05 -12.07
CA LEU A 461 1.50 -1.24 -12.79
C LEU A 461 1.31 -2.42 -11.83
N SER A 462 0.21 -3.14 -11.99
CA SER A 462 -0.10 -4.37 -11.25
C SER A 462 -0.44 -5.51 -12.19
N ARG A 463 -0.49 -6.73 -11.68
CA ARG A 463 -1.02 -7.89 -12.42
C ARG A 463 -2.54 -7.91 -12.43
N ILE A 464 -3.11 -8.53 -13.45
CA ILE A 464 -4.54 -8.76 -13.56
C ILE A 464 -4.82 -10.19 -13.09
N GLY A 465 -5.07 -10.36 -11.79
CA GLY A 465 -5.50 -11.65 -11.24
C GLY A 465 -4.48 -12.78 -11.33
N ALA A 466 -4.95 -13.99 -11.00
CA ALA A 466 -4.12 -15.13 -10.65
C ALA A 466 -3.42 -15.83 -11.81
N GLU A 467 -3.91 -15.72 -13.03
CA GLU A 467 -3.47 -16.56 -14.16
C GLU A 467 -2.87 -15.76 -15.33
N SER A 468 -2.84 -14.43 -15.25
CA SER A 468 -2.34 -13.57 -16.33
C SER A 468 -1.00 -12.93 -16.01
N LEU A 469 -0.10 -12.95 -16.98
CA LEU A 469 1.16 -12.19 -16.94
C LEU A 469 0.96 -10.72 -17.28
N ASP A 470 -0.19 -10.37 -17.84
CA ASP A 470 -0.49 -9.02 -18.26
C ASP A 470 -0.49 -8.04 -17.09
N ARG A 471 -0.27 -6.80 -17.41
CA ARG A 471 -0.26 -5.68 -16.45
C ARG A 471 -1.48 -4.80 -16.64
N GLN A 472 -1.85 -4.11 -15.58
CA GLN A 472 -2.81 -3.02 -15.63
C GLN A 472 -2.32 -1.87 -14.76
N PHE A 473 -2.75 -0.67 -15.07
CA PHE A 473 -2.54 0.45 -14.18
C PHE A 473 -3.40 0.31 -12.92
N VAL A 474 -2.84 0.67 -11.77
CA VAL A 474 -3.56 0.66 -10.47
C VAL A 474 -4.18 2.01 -10.15
N ASP A 475 -3.76 3.06 -10.84
CA ASP A 475 -4.14 4.43 -10.54
C ASP A 475 -4.49 5.18 -11.83
N THR A 476 -5.74 5.65 -11.90
CA THR A 476 -6.24 6.41 -13.07
C THR A 476 -5.60 7.79 -13.19
N TYR A 477 -5.23 8.43 -12.06
CA TYR A 477 -4.60 9.74 -12.05
C TYR A 477 -3.22 9.72 -12.74
N ILE A 478 -2.41 8.68 -12.42
CA ILE A 478 -1.10 8.50 -13.07
C ILE A 478 -1.30 8.20 -14.55
N LEU A 479 -2.19 7.27 -14.88
CA LEU A 479 -2.44 6.85 -16.25
C LEU A 479 -2.97 7.99 -17.13
N ASP A 480 -3.90 8.79 -16.64
CA ASP A 480 -4.53 9.85 -17.41
C ASP A 480 -3.52 10.94 -17.77
N GLY A 481 -2.61 11.28 -16.83
CA GLY A 481 -1.48 12.16 -17.14
C GLY A 481 -0.52 11.58 -18.18
N LEU A 482 -0.20 10.27 -18.11
CA LEU A 482 0.64 9.60 -19.11
C LEU A 482 0.00 9.59 -20.51
N LYS A 483 -1.30 9.34 -20.59
CA LYS A 483 -2.06 9.46 -21.86
C LYS A 483 -2.02 10.87 -22.42
N ALA A 484 -2.12 11.89 -21.55
CA ALA A 484 -2.06 13.29 -21.97
C ALA A 484 -0.66 13.69 -22.46
N GLU A 485 0.39 13.23 -21.78
CA GLU A 485 1.78 13.43 -22.19
C GLU A 485 2.04 12.77 -23.56
N ASP A 486 1.50 11.58 -23.78
CA ASP A 486 1.56 10.90 -25.08
C ASP A 486 0.86 11.70 -26.18
N VAL A 487 -0.35 12.21 -25.97
CA VAL A 487 -1.07 13.08 -26.94
C VAL A 487 -0.26 14.33 -27.24
N LEU A 488 0.34 14.96 -26.23
CA LEU A 488 1.19 16.14 -26.40
C LEU A 488 2.41 15.82 -27.26
N SER A 489 3.04 14.67 -27.04
CA SER A 489 4.18 14.20 -27.85
C SER A 489 3.79 13.98 -29.32
N VAL A 490 2.69 13.25 -29.56
CA VAL A 490 2.14 13.01 -30.91
C VAL A 490 1.85 14.32 -31.61
N TYR A 491 1.19 15.25 -30.95
CA TYR A 491 0.86 16.58 -31.49
C TYR A 491 2.13 17.38 -31.79
N SER A 492 3.08 17.44 -30.86
CA SER A 492 4.31 18.25 -31.00
C SER A 492 5.26 17.70 -32.05
N GLN A 493 5.34 16.40 -32.22
CA GLN A 493 6.18 15.73 -33.21
C GLN A 493 5.52 15.60 -34.60
N SER A 494 4.23 15.97 -34.72
CA SER A 494 3.41 15.75 -35.91
C SER A 494 3.42 14.29 -36.37
N ASP A 495 3.39 13.35 -35.44
CA ASP A 495 3.33 11.92 -35.74
C ASP A 495 1.97 11.57 -36.34
N THR A 496 1.93 11.47 -37.66
CA THR A 496 0.71 11.15 -38.42
C THR A 496 0.36 9.67 -38.40
N SER A 497 1.27 8.78 -38.00
CA SER A 497 1.00 7.34 -37.89
C SER A 497 -0.14 7.03 -36.94
N VAL A 498 -0.22 7.74 -35.83
CA VAL A 498 -1.24 7.61 -34.79
C VAL A 498 -2.64 8.04 -35.29
N LEU A 499 -2.74 8.86 -36.32
CA LEU A 499 -4.02 9.25 -36.91
C LEU A 499 -4.76 8.08 -37.59
N GLN A 500 -4.04 7.03 -37.99
CA GLN A 500 -4.57 5.87 -38.71
C GLN A 500 -4.99 4.71 -37.81
N VAL A 501 -4.64 4.76 -36.51
CA VAL A 501 -5.03 3.74 -35.54
C VAL A 501 -6.35 4.11 -34.87
N GLU A 502 -6.98 3.17 -34.20
CA GLU A 502 -8.24 3.40 -33.51
C GLU A 502 -8.02 3.19 -32.00
N TRP A 503 -8.11 4.27 -31.24
CA TRP A 503 -8.10 4.23 -29.79
C TRP A 503 -9.52 4.01 -29.25
N LYS A 504 -9.63 3.32 -28.10
CA LYS A 504 -10.92 3.02 -27.46
C LYS A 504 -11.24 3.93 -26.28
N HIS A 505 -10.22 4.43 -25.59
CA HIS A 505 -10.35 5.17 -24.34
C HIS A 505 -9.81 6.60 -24.48
N SER A 506 -10.66 7.59 -24.20
CA SER A 506 -10.31 9.02 -24.18
C SER A 506 -9.54 9.40 -22.92
N LEU A 507 -9.05 10.63 -22.88
CA LEU A 507 -8.60 11.28 -21.65
C LEU A 507 -9.77 11.47 -20.70
N GLU A 508 -9.48 11.34 -19.39
CA GLU A 508 -10.38 11.76 -18.33
C GLU A 508 -10.14 13.25 -18.01
N SER A 509 -10.75 13.74 -16.93
CA SER A 509 -10.71 15.15 -16.58
C SER A 509 -9.31 15.69 -16.33
N PHE A 510 -8.46 14.92 -15.64
CA PHE A 510 -7.10 15.36 -15.33
C PHE A 510 -6.22 15.42 -16.59
N GLY A 511 -6.28 14.39 -17.43
CA GLY A 511 -5.49 14.34 -18.66
C GLY A 511 -5.88 15.45 -19.64
N ALA A 512 -7.17 15.73 -19.78
CA ALA A 512 -7.64 16.85 -20.60
C ALA A 512 -7.13 18.20 -20.05
N PHE A 513 -7.17 18.39 -18.74
CA PHE A 513 -6.65 19.59 -18.08
C PHE A 513 -5.13 19.72 -18.21
N TYR A 514 -4.39 18.62 -18.02
CA TYR A 514 -2.94 18.57 -18.25
C TYR A 514 -2.59 19.02 -19.68
N LEU A 515 -3.25 18.41 -20.66
CA LEU A 515 -3.02 18.70 -22.09
C LEU A 515 -3.34 20.16 -22.43
N ALA A 516 -4.49 20.69 -21.93
CA ALA A 516 -4.88 22.09 -22.12
C ALA A 516 -3.80 23.04 -21.60
N THR A 517 -3.36 22.85 -20.34
CA THR A 517 -2.36 23.70 -19.70
C THR A 517 -1.02 23.66 -20.46
N ARG A 518 -0.59 22.47 -20.92
CA ARG A 518 0.65 22.33 -21.68
C ARG A 518 0.58 23.00 -23.04
N ILE A 519 -0.52 22.83 -23.79
CA ILE A 519 -0.74 23.51 -25.10
C ILE A 519 -0.76 25.03 -24.92
N GLN A 520 -1.40 25.53 -23.86
CA GLN A 520 -1.42 26.96 -23.54
C GLN A 520 -0.05 27.51 -23.17
N SER A 521 0.73 26.78 -22.36
CA SER A 521 2.06 27.22 -21.94
C SER A 521 3.00 27.45 -23.11
N ILE A 522 2.86 26.66 -24.17
CA ILE A 522 3.61 26.81 -25.44
C ILE A 522 2.90 27.70 -26.45
N LYS A 523 1.78 28.34 -26.10
CA LYS A 523 0.98 29.24 -26.93
C LYS A 523 0.52 28.62 -28.27
N GLN A 524 0.13 27.35 -28.26
CA GLN A 524 -0.23 26.62 -29.48
C GLN A 524 -1.73 26.27 -29.60
N SER A 525 -2.62 26.88 -28.81
CA SER A 525 -4.06 26.58 -28.84
C SER A 525 -4.66 26.78 -30.27
N ALA A 526 -4.31 27.86 -30.97
CA ALA A 526 -4.76 28.07 -32.34
C ALA A 526 -4.18 27.04 -33.33
N ALA A 527 -2.94 26.62 -33.14
CA ALA A 527 -2.31 25.58 -33.96
C ALA A 527 -2.97 24.20 -33.71
N ALA A 528 -3.40 23.91 -32.46
CA ALA A 528 -4.16 22.71 -32.16
C ALA A 528 -5.51 22.69 -32.83
N VAL A 529 -6.24 23.80 -32.87
CA VAL A 529 -7.49 23.91 -33.62
C VAL A 529 -7.23 23.69 -35.14
N ALA A 530 -6.17 24.27 -35.68
CA ALA A 530 -5.79 24.06 -37.09
C ALA A 530 -5.41 22.60 -37.40
N PHE A 531 -4.72 21.92 -36.44
CA PHE A 531 -4.42 20.49 -36.55
C PHE A 531 -5.70 19.65 -36.61
N ILE A 532 -6.65 19.90 -35.66
CA ILE A 532 -7.94 19.20 -35.62
C ILE A 532 -8.70 19.41 -36.96
N LYS A 533 -8.79 20.65 -37.46
CA LYS A 533 -9.44 20.94 -38.74
C LYS A 533 -8.82 20.18 -39.92
N ARG A 534 -7.49 20.11 -39.98
CA ARG A 534 -6.76 19.42 -41.06
C ARG A 534 -6.99 17.91 -41.00
N HIS A 535 -7.12 17.32 -39.81
CA HIS A 535 -7.21 15.89 -39.62
C HIS A 535 -8.60 15.41 -39.21
N ILE A 536 -9.64 16.18 -39.56
CA ILE A 536 -11.02 15.89 -39.18
C ILE A 536 -11.50 14.50 -39.63
N GLU A 537 -10.95 13.97 -40.72
CA GLU A 537 -11.28 12.64 -41.23
C GLU A 537 -10.36 11.53 -40.73
N ALA A 538 -9.47 11.82 -39.77
CA ALA A 538 -8.59 10.82 -39.21
C ALA A 538 -9.39 9.65 -38.59
N ARG A 539 -8.86 8.43 -38.73
CA ARG A 539 -9.46 7.24 -38.17
C ARG A 539 -9.46 7.28 -36.61
N ASN A 540 -8.42 7.91 -36.04
CA ASN A 540 -8.32 8.07 -34.57
C ASN A 540 -9.23 9.20 -34.07
N ARG A 541 -10.51 8.91 -33.93
CA ARG A 541 -11.52 9.86 -33.43
C ARG A 541 -11.26 10.22 -31.95
N VAL A 542 -10.69 9.33 -31.15
CA VAL A 542 -10.38 9.56 -29.74
C VAL A 542 -9.27 10.59 -29.59
N LEU A 543 -8.22 10.55 -30.40
CA LEU A 543 -7.18 11.57 -30.39
C LEU A 543 -7.73 12.97 -30.67
N LEU A 544 -8.64 13.09 -31.66
CA LEU A 544 -9.31 14.37 -31.94
C LEU A 544 -10.21 14.80 -30.77
N SER A 545 -10.93 13.87 -30.17
CA SER A 545 -11.77 14.15 -29.00
C SER A 545 -10.95 14.64 -27.81
N ASP A 546 -9.78 14.06 -27.55
CA ASP A 546 -8.87 14.48 -26.50
C ASP A 546 -8.36 15.91 -26.70
N LEU A 547 -7.92 16.22 -27.93
CA LEU A 547 -7.51 17.58 -28.28
C LEU A 547 -8.68 18.58 -28.18
N ILE A 548 -9.87 18.21 -28.61
CA ILE A 548 -11.07 19.07 -28.47
C ILE A 548 -11.40 19.26 -26.99
N SER A 549 -11.41 18.20 -26.18
CA SER A 549 -11.67 18.31 -24.74
C SER A 549 -10.70 19.27 -24.07
N SER A 550 -9.42 19.24 -24.46
CA SER A 550 -8.44 20.19 -23.92
C SER A 550 -8.70 21.63 -24.38
N MET A 551 -9.21 21.85 -25.60
CA MET A 551 -9.56 23.20 -26.04
C MET A 551 -10.71 23.84 -25.26
N PHE A 552 -11.67 23.04 -24.77
CA PHE A 552 -12.73 23.52 -23.89
C PHE A 552 -12.21 24.04 -22.53
N LEU A 553 -11.01 23.60 -22.12
CA LEU A 553 -10.36 23.98 -20.88
C LEU A 553 -9.27 25.05 -21.04
N CYS A 554 -9.11 25.61 -22.24
CA CYS A 554 -8.12 26.65 -22.53
C CYS A 554 -8.59 28.03 -22.10
N ASP A 555 -8.35 28.41 -20.84
CA ASP A 555 -8.71 29.73 -20.33
C ASP A 555 -7.83 30.86 -20.90
N GLY A 556 -8.46 32.01 -21.23
CA GLY A 556 -7.73 33.20 -21.66
C GLY A 556 -7.06 33.12 -23.05
N SER A 557 -7.33 32.07 -23.82
CA SER A 557 -6.80 31.91 -25.19
C SER A 557 -7.53 32.73 -26.24
N GLY A 558 -8.53 33.55 -25.83
CA GLY A 558 -9.46 34.18 -26.75
C GLY A 558 -10.42 33.14 -27.35
N THR A 559 -11.19 33.56 -28.35
CA THR A 559 -12.14 32.68 -29.04
C THR A 559 -11.42 31.67 -29.91
N LEU A 560 -11.68 30.38 -29.68
CA LEU A 560 -11.20 29.26 -30.50
C LEU A 560 -12.27 28.86 -31.53
N ASP A 561 -12.19 29.45 -32.71
CA ASP A 561 -13.17 29.24 -33.77
C ASP A 561 -12.88 27.95 -34.56
N PHE A 562 -13.78 26.99 -34.49
CA PHE A 562 -13.68 25.73 -35.25
C PHE A 562 -14.26 25.81 -36.67
N GLY A 563 -14.84 26.97 -37.10
CA GLY A 563 -15.29 27.18 -38.49
C GLY A 563 -16.42 26.24 -38.91
N SER A 564 -17.31 25.90 -38.01
CA SER A 564 -18.48 25.02 -38.19
C SER A 564 -18.16 23.59 -38.66
N ILE A 565 -16.96 23.08 -38.36
CA ILE A 565 -16.63 21.67 -38.66
C ILE A 565 -17.54 20.72 -37.84
N VAL A 566 -17.72 19.52 -38.35
CA VAL A 566 -18.53 18.46 -37.74
C VAL A 566 -17.61 17.36 -37.27
N ILE A 567 -17.63 17.12 -35.97
CA ILE A 567 -16.98 15.96 -35.33
C ILE A 567 -17.98 14.82 -35.28
N SER A 568 -17.68 13.71 -35.93
CA SER A 568 -18.51 12.51 -35.87
C SER A 568 -17.82 11.36 -35.17
N LYS A 569 -18.60 10.56 -34.44
CA LYS A 569 -18.13 9.38 -33.69
C LYS A 569 -17.02 9.66 -32.69
N GLY A 570 -16.97 10.88 -32.18
CA GLY A 570 -16.07 11.27 -31.09
C GLY A 570 -16.48 10.62 -29.76
N LYS A 571 -15.49 10.41 -28.89
CA LYS A 571 -15.70 9.93 -27.51
C LYS A 571 -15.13 10.94 -26.52
N PHE A 572 -15.96 11.45 -25.65
CA PHE A 572 -15.62 12.50 -24.70
C PHE A 572 -15.93 12.03 -23.30
N PHE A 573 -14.97 12.15 -22.39
CA PHE A 573 -15.18 11.81 -20.98
C PHE A 573 -16.01 12.88 -20.28
N SER A 574 -15.64 14.16 -20.43
CA SER A 574 -16.39 15.27 -19.82
C SER A 574 -16.20 16.55 -20.61
N LEU A 575 -17.30 17.26 -20.89
CA LEU A 575 -17.28 18.60 -21.47
C LEU A 575 -18.16 19.52 -20.66
N SER A 576 -17.62 20.72 -20.31
CA SER A 576 -18.40 21.84 -19.77
C SER A 576 -18.53 22.92 -20.82
N PHE A 577 -19.76 23.41 -21.00
CA PHE A 577 -20.06 24.41 -22.01
C PHE A 577 -20.20 25.82 -21.43
N ALA A 578 -20.16 25.98 -20.09
CA ALA A 578 -20.11 27.29 -19.45
C ALA A 578 -18.75 27.94 -19.69
N ASP A 579 -18.75 29.22 -20.05
CA ASP A 579 -17.55 30.05 -20.24
C ASP A 579 -16.47 29.44 -21.18
N SER A 580 -16.86 28.52 -22.06
CA SER A 580 -15.93 27.86 -23.00
C SER A 580 -15.45 28.82 -24.07
N PRO A 581 -14.12 28.83 -24.39
CA PRO A 581 -13.58 29.61 -25.50
C PRO A 581 -13.92 29.04 -26.89
N VAL A 582 -14.49 27.83 -26.97
CA VAL A 582 -14.78 27.10 -28.21
C VAL A 582 -16.06 27.62 -28.84
N THR A 583 -16.00 27.94 -30.14
CA THR A 583 -17.13 28.39 -30.96
C THR A 583 -17.20 27.66 -32.28
N ASN A 584 -18.34 27.72 -32.95
CA ASN A 584 -18.55 27.17 -34.30
C ASN A 584 -18.18 25.68 -34.45
N LEU A 585 -18.64 24.83 -33.51
CA LEU A 585 -18.35 23.40 -33.49
C LEU A 585 -19.64 22.56 -33.48
N ARG A 586 -19.69 21.52 -34.30
CA ARG A 586 -20.81 20.58 -34.34
C ARG A 586 -20.38 19.18 -33.95
N PHE A 587 -21.13 18.54 -33.06
CA PHE A 587 -20.97 17.14 -32.70
C PHE A 587 -22.12 16.34 -33.29
N ASP A 588 -21.79 15.20 -33.93
CA ASP A 588 -22.77 14.34 -34.55
C ASP A 588 -22.43 12.86 -34.31
N ASP A 589 -23.38 12.07 -33.85
CA ASP A 589 -23.17 10.64 -33.55
C ASP A 589 -21.97 10.42 -32.56
N CYS A 590 -21.82 11.31 -31.57
CA CYS A 590 -20.77 11.23 -30.55
C CYS A 590 -21.25 10.58 -29.27
N THR A 591 -20.30 10.13 -28.43
CA THR A 591 -20.57 9.62 -27.09
C THR A 591 -19.93 10.52 -26.06
N PHE A 592 -20.69 10.90 -25.05
CA PHE A 592 -20.24 11.72 -23.92
C PHE A 592 -20.54 10.98 -22.63
N ASP A 593 -19.55 10.76 -21.79
CA ASP A 593 -19.80 10.20 -20.47
C ASP A 593 -20.43 11.27 -19.57
N ASN A 594 -19.92 12.51 -19.62
CA ASN A 594 -20.48 13.63 -18.86
C ASN A 594 -20.59 14.89 -19.73
N ILE A 595 -21.73 15.57 -19.66
CA ILE A 595 -21.92 16.93 -20.19
C ILE A 595 -22.44 17.82 -19.06
N ASP A 596 -21.78 18.97 -18.87
CA ASP A 596 -22.28 20.03 -18.00
C ASP A 596 -22.76 21.23 -18.85
N ILE A 597 -24.04 21.49 -18.79
CA ILE A 597 -24.69 22.61 -19.47
C ILE A 597 -25.27 23.66 -18.50
N THR A 598 -24.83 23.62 -17.24
CA THR A 598 -25.23 24.61 -16.22
C THR A 598 -24.80 25.99 -16.70
N ASP A 599 -25.77 26.94 -16.75
CA ASP A 599 -25.57 28.31 -17.22
C ASP A 599 -24.92 28.44 -18.62
N ALA A 600 -24.96 27.37 -19.42
CA ALA A 600 -24.32 27.33 -20.74
C ALA A 600 -25.17 28.06 -21.79
N ALA A 601 -24.58 29.05 -22.45
CA ALA A 601 -25.10 29.70 -23.64
C ALA A 601 -24.03 29.69 -24.75
N PRO A 602 -23.67 28.50 -25.28
CA PRO A 602 -22.54 28.38 -26.19
C PRO A 602 -22.83 29.02 -27.55
N ASP A 603 -21.84 29.72 -28.09
CA ASP A 603 -21.95 30.40 -29.35
C ASP A 603 -21.74 29.42 -30.52
N GLU A 604 -22.81 29.22 -31.30
CA GLU A 604 -22.84 28.34 -32.50
C GLU A 604 -22.35 26.92 -32.30
N ILE A 605 -22.53 26.35 -31.10
CA ILE A 605 -22.31 24.91 -30.82
C ILE A 605 -23.60 24.13 -31.03
N ARG A 606 -23.52 22.95 -31.64
CA ARG A 606 -24.64 22.02 -31.85
C ARG A 606 -24.22 20.60 -31.52
N ILE A 607 -25.08 19.87 -30.81
CA ILE A 607 -24.92 18.44 -30.51
C ILE A 607 -26.13 17.69 -31.08
N ASN A 608 -25.89 16.78 -32.01
CA ASN A 608 -26.95 16.05 -32.68
C ASN A 608 -26.73 14.53 -32.55
N ARG A 609 -27.82 13.76 -32.45
CA ARG A 609 -27.85 12.29 -32.58
C ARG A 609 -26.83 11.57 -31.72
N SER A 610 -26.47 12.15 -30.58
CA SER A 610 -25.38 11.67 -29.72
C SER A 610 -25.93 10.96 -28.48
N VAL A 611 -25.08 10.14 -27.83
CA VAL A 611 -25.38 9.49 -26.59
C VAL A 611 -24.68 10.24 -25.45
N VAL A 612 -25.43 10.54 -24.40
CA VAL A 612 -24.94 11.22 -23.21
C VAL A 612 -25.27 10.34 -22.00
N ILE A 613 -24.26 9.87 -21.28
CA ILE A 613 -24.47 9.02 -20.11
C ILE A 613 -24.99 9.88 -18.95
N HIS A 614 -24.31 10.98 -18.65
CA HIS A 614 -24.69 11.90 -17.58
C HIS A 614 -24.78 13.33 -18.09
N MET A 615 -25.91 13.99 -17.85
CA MET A 615 -26.10 15.41 -18.21
C MET A 615 -26.43 16.22 -16.96
N SER A 616 -25.60 17.24 -16.67
CA SER A 616 -25.79 18.21 -15.59
C SER A 616 -26.34 19.54 -16.13
N GLY A 617 -27.06 20.27 -15.29
CA GLY A 617 -27.66 21.58 -15.64
C GLY A 617 -29.11 21.51 -16.07
N VAL A 618 -29.66 20.34 -16.34
CA VAL A 618 -31.11 20.15 -16.63
C VAL A 618 -31.64 18.90 -15.93
N THR A 619 -32.95 18.92 -15.69
CA THR A 619 -33.63 17.91 -14.85
C THR A 619 -34.33 16.80 -15.63
N SER A 620 -34.57 17.01 -16.92
CA SER A 620 -35.31 16.06 -17.76
C SER A 620 -35.11 16.33 -19.24
N GLN A 621 -35.47 15.36 -20.08
CA GLN A 621 -35.43 15.45 -21.54
C GLN A 621 -36.17 16.68 -22.10
N GLY A 622 -37.28 17.11 -21.49
CA GLY A 622 -38.06 18.28 -21.93
C GLY A 622 -37.38 19.64 -21.67
N HIS A 623 -36.35 19.69 -20.84
CA HIS A 623 -35.61 20.91 -20.52
C HIS A 623 -34.26 21.02 -21.29
N ILE A 624 -33.96 20.05 -22.14
CA ILE A 624 -32.74 20.11 -22.95
C ILE A 624 -32.81 21.31 -23.90
N PRO A 625 -31.75 22.14 -23.95
CA PRO A 625 -31.70 23.31 -24.86
C PRO A 625 -31.78 22.90 -26.34
N LYS A 626 -32.33 23.79 -27.18
CA LYS A 626 -32.52 23.53 -28.62
C LYS A 626 -31.24 23.27 -29.40
N TRP A 627 -30.08 23.67 -28.88
CA TRP A 627 -28.78 23.38 -29.51
C TRP A 627 -28.29 21.93 -29.31
N ILE A 628 -28.99 21.16 -28.46
CA ILE A 628 -28.82 19.72 -28.30
C ILE A 628 -30.09 19.05 -28.84
N SER A 629 -29.97 18.24 -29.89
CA SER A 629 -31.13 17.64 -30.55
C SER A 629 -30.91 16.18 -30.91
N GLY A 630 -31.99 15.39 -30.78
CA GLY A 630 -31.96 13.97 -31.14
C GLY A 630 -30.99 13.12 -30.29
N CYS A 631 -30.60 13.58 -29.11
CA CYS A 631 -29.67 12.91 -28.23
C CYS A 631 -30.40 11.97 -27.25
N LEU A 632 -29.80 10.82 -26.99
CA LEU A 632 -30.21 9.90 -25.92
C LEU A 632 -29.44 10.26 -24.64
N VAL A 633 -30.14 10.66 -23.60
CA VAL A 633 -29.55 10.96 -22.28
C VAL A 633 -29.97 9.85 -21.31
N GLU A 634 -29.00 9.16 -20.71
CA GLU A 634 -29.29 8.06 -19.80
C GLU A 634 -29.61 8.53 -18.36
N ASP A 635 -28.93 9.57 -17.88
CA ASP A 635 -29.11 10.12 -16.53
C ASP A 635 -29.01 11.64 -16.50
N PHE A 636 -29.94 12.29 -15.79
CA PHE A 636 -29.93 13.73 -15.55
C PHE A 636 -29.47 14.02 -14.13
N GLN A 637 -28.30 14.63 -14.00
CA GLN A 637 -27.74 15.00 -12.71
C GLN A 637 -28.17 16.41 -12.29
N SER A 638 -29.44 16.57 -11.98
CA SER A 638 -29.99 17.89 -11.68
C SER A 638 -29.54 18.49 -10.33
N VAL A 639 -29.21 17.69 -9.36
CA VAL A 639 -28.74 18.13 -8.03
C VAL A 639 -27.95 17.02 -7.35
N ASN A 640 -26.70 16.82 -7.69
CA ASN A 640 -25.92 15.72 -7.13
C ASN A 640 -24.73 16.15 -6.28
N THR A 641 -24.55 17.42 -6.02
CA THR A 641 -23.56 17.87 -5.03
C THR A 641 -24.21 17.95 -3.65
N LEU A 642 -23.49 17.52 -2.62
CA LEU A 642 -23.89 17.72 -1.21
C LEU A 642 -24.23 19.20 -0.90
N ALA A 643 -23.66 20.15 -1.63
CA ALA A 643 -23.95 21.56 -1.56
C ALA A 643 -25.36 21.87 -2.07
N ALA A 644 -25.76 21.38 -3.24
CA ALA A 644 -27.09 21.59 -3.80
C ALA A 644 -28.20 20.86 -3.00
N ILE A 645 -27.88 19.71 -2.39
CA ILE A 645 -28.78 19.04 -1.45
C ILE A 645 -28.97 19.90 -0.17
N ARG A 646 -27.92 20.56 0.30
CA ARG A 646 -28.00 21.50 1.45
C ARG A 646 -28.74 22.79 1.10
N GLU A 647 -28.53 23.35 -0.10
CA GLU A 647 -29.23 24.53 -0.59
C GLU A 647 -30.70 24.26 -0.87
N ALA A 648 -31.07 23.04 -1.23
CA ALA A 648 -32.48 22.64 -1.42
C ALA A 648 -33.29 22.53 -0.12
N GLY A 649 -32.65 22.72 1.05
CA GLY A 649 -33.35 22.71 2.35
C GLY A 649 -33.96 21.36 2.71
N LEU A 650 -33.40 20.27 2.22
CA LEU A 650 -33.89 18.90 2.49
C LEU A 650 -33.63 18.48 3.93
N SER A 651 -34.62 17.83 4.54
CA SER A 651 -34.45 17.23 5.87
C SER A 651 -33.43 16.07 5.85
N THR A 652 -32.87 15.71 7.02
CA THR A 652 -31.99 14.55 7.17
C THR A 652 -32.64 13.28 6.64
N ALA A 653 -33.92 13.09 6.86
CA ALA A 653 -34.69 11.96 6.37
C ALA A 653 -34.78 11.92 4.85
N GLN A 654 -35.03 13.05 4.20
CA GLN A 654 -35.06 13.15 2.74
C GLN A 654 -33.68 12.90 2.12
N THR A 655 -32.62 13.45 2.73
CA THR A 655 -31.25 13.25 2.29
C THR A 655 -30.84 11.79 2.40
N PHE A 656 -31.17 11.13 3.51
CA PHE A 656 -30.91 9.72 3.72
C PHE A 656 -31.74 8.84 2.78
N LEU A 657 -33.00 9.20 2.51
CA LEU A 657 -33.85 8.50 1.53
C LEU A 657 -33.19 8.50 0.14
N LEU A 658 -32.77 9.66 -0.37
CA LEU A 658 -32.10 9.77 -1.67
C LEU A 658 -30.83 8.93 -1.71
N SER A 659 -30.00 9.02 -0.67
CA SER A 659 -28.80 8.19 -0.54
C SER A 659 -29.11 6.69 -0.57
N SER A 660 -30.18 6.28 0.13
CA SER A 660 -30.62 4.88 0.21
C SER A 660 -31.16 4.38 -1.13
N LEU A 661 -32.02 5.15 -1.79
CA LEU A 661 -32.54 4.80 -3.12
C LEU A 661 -31.41 4.69 -4.16
N ARG A 662 -30.45 5.63 -4.14
CA ARG A 662 -29.27 5.56 -5.02
C ARG A 662 -28.45 4.30 -4.77
N LYS A 663 -28.13 4.00 -3.50
CA LYS A 663 -27.35 2.81 -3.14
C LYS A 663 -28.04 1.51 -3.53
N LEU A 664 -29.35 1.41 -3.35
CA LEU A 664 -30.13 0.21 -3.62
C LEU A 664 -30.40 0.00 -5.12
N PHE A 665 -30.75 1.05 -5.85
CA PHE A 665 -31.28 0.93 -7.21
C PHE A 665 -30.30 1.32 -8.33
N LEU A 666 -29.39 2.27 -8.08
CA LEU A 666 -28.53 2.85 -9.13
C LEU A 666 -27.06 2.40 -9.05
N GLN A 667 -26.65 1.77 -7.96
CA GLN A 667 -25.31 1.20 -7.87
C GLN A 667 -25.30 -0.30 -8.26
N PRO A 668 -24.23 -0.82 -8.88
CA PRO A 668 -24.13 -2.21 -9.25
C PRO A 668 -24.14 -3.13 -8.02
N GLY A 669 -24.75 -4.33 -8.14
CA GLY A 669 -24.86 -5.36 -7.09
C GLY A 669 -26.29 -5.76 -6.78
N ALA A 670 -26.48 -6.95 -6.19
CA ALA A 670 -27.81 -7.51 -5.91
C ALA A 670 -28.52 -6.84 -4.72
N GLY A 671 -27.74 -6.35 -3.76
CA GLY A 671 -28.25 -5.71 -2.54
C GLY A 671 -27.19 -4.93 -1.79
N ARG A 672 -27.55 -4.38 -0.60
CA ARG A 672 -26.67 -3.56 0.24
C ARG A 672 -26.65 -4.05 1.68
N ARG A 673 -25.46 -4.09 2.27
CA ARG A 673 -25.27 -4.42 3.68
C ARG A 673 -25.75 -3.27 4.56
N SER A 674 -26.20 -3.58 5.77
CA SER A 674 -26.65 -2.57 6.73
C SER A 674 -25.58 -1.51 7.00
N SER A 675 -24.34 -1.91 7.24
CA SER A 675 -23.21 -1.01 7.43
C SER A 675 -23.02 -0.03 6.27
N SER A 676 -23.19 -0.49 5.04
CA SER A 676 -23.09 0.33 3.83
C SER A 676 -24.24 1.34 3.70
N MET A 677 -25.45 0.97 4.13
CA MET A 677 -26.61 1.87 4.09
C MET A 677 -26.40 3.08 5.00
N TYR A 678 -25.90 2.85 6.22
CA TYR A 678 -25.72 3.89 7.24
C TYR A 678 -24.39 4.65 7.15
N LYS A 679 -23.52 4.32 6.20
CA LYS A 679 -22.22 4.99 6.05
C LYS A 679 -22.41 6.51 5.82
N GLY A 680 -21.79 7.31 6.71
CA GLY A 680 -21.91 8.79 6.70
C GLY A 680 -22.99 9.36 7.66
N TYR A 681 -23.71 8.49 8.40
CA TYR A 681 -24.79 8.87 9.32
C TYR A 681 -24.57 8.23 10.70
N GLY A 682 -23.44 8.55 11.34
CA GLY A 682 -22.93 7.81 12.53
C GLY A 682 -23.36 8.34 13.90
N ASP A 683 -23.95 9.54 14.00
CA ASP A 683 -24.41 10.06 15.28
C ASP A 683 -25.77 9.47 15.71
N SER A 684 -26.01 9.39 17.05
CA SER A 684 -27.15 8.68 17.58
C SER A 684 -28.51 9.32 17.25
N ALA A 685 -28.57 10.64 17.03
CA ALA A 685 -29.80 11.35 16.68
C ALA A 685 -30.14 11.11 15.21
N THR A 686 -29.19 11.27 14.33
CA THR A 686 -29.33 11.00 12.89
C THR A 686 -29.66 9.54 12.62
N LYS A 687 -29.10 8.61 13.39
CA LYS A 687 -29.37 7.18 13.23
C LYS A 687 -30.84 6.81 13.46
N LYS A 688 -31.49 7.40 14.47
CA LYS A 688 -32.93 7.19 14.70
C LYS A 688 -33.80 7.63 13.52
N THR A 689 -33.48 8.77 12.90
CA THR A 689 -34.14 9.25 11.68
C THR A 689 -33.90 8.32 10.50
N CYS A 690 -32.66 7.83 10.33
CA CYS A 690 -32.32 6.85 9.30
C CYS A 690 -33.08 5.52 9.48
N ASP A 691 -33.22 5.03 10.71
CA ASP A 691 -33.98 3.80 11.02
C ASP A 691 -35.46 3.95 10.62
N LYS A 692 -36.07 5.11 10.84
CA LYS A 692 -37.43 5.39 10.39
C LYS A 692 -37.55 5.37 8.86
N VAL A 693 -36.56 5.90 8.14
CA VAL A 693 -36.55 5.87 6.66
C VAL A 693 -36.36 4.46 6.14
N ILE A 694 -35.50 3.65 6.75
CA ILE A 694 -35.35 2.22 6.39
C ILE A 694 -36.67 1.47 6.63
N ALA A 695 -37.33 1.70 7.76
CA ALA A 695 -38.64 1.11 8.06
C ALA A 695 -39.68 1.52 7.01
N LEU A 696 -39.65 2.78 6.54
CA LEU A 696 -40.50 3.27 5.47
C LEU A 696 -40.22 2.53 4.15
N LEU A 697 -38.97 2.38 3.74
CA LEU A 697 -38.58 1.63 2.53
C LEU A 697 -39.04 0.16 2.56
N LEU A 698 -38.95 -0.48 3.72
CA LEU A 698 -39.41 -1.85 3.92
C LEU A 698 -40.93 -1.95 3.86
N ARG A 699 -41.65 -1.03 4.50
CA ARG A 699 -43.11 -0.97 4.52
C ARG A 699 -43.66 -0.74 3.10
N GLU A 700 -43.09 0.18 2.36
CA GLU A 700 -43.47 0.50 0.98
C GLU A 700 -42.92 -0.51 -0.05
N LYS A 701 -42.28 -1.58 0.41
CA LYS A 701 -41.73 -2.69 -0.40
C LYS A 701 -40.68 -2.26 -1.44
N PHE A 702 -39.99 -1.17 -1.22
CA PHE A 702 -38.85 -0.78 -2.07
C PHE A 702 -37.67 -1.74 -1.91
N CYS A 703 -37.52 -2.31 -0.75
CA CYS A 703 -36.54 -3.38 -0.52
C CYS A 703 -37.07 -4.41 0.48
N GLN A 704 -36.41 -5.56 0.49
CA GLN A 704 -36.64 -6.63 1.47
C GLN A 704 -35.37 -6.82 2.31
N LYS A 705 -35.54 -7.20 3.58
CA LYS A 705 -34.46 -7.44 4.51
C LYS A 705 -34.16 -8.92 4.60
N TYR A 706 -32.91 -9.29 4.39
CA TYR A 706 -32.41 -10.64 4.54
C TYR A 706 -31.36 -10.71 5.64
N ARG A 707 -31.32 -11.81 6.34
CA ARG A 707 -30.28 -12.08 7.35
C ARG A 707 -29.07 -12.66 6.63
N GLY A 708 -28.00 -11.87 6.45
CA GLY A 708 -26.72 -12.34 5.94
C GLY A 708 -25.91 -13.10 7.01
N VAL A 709 -24.76 -13.63 6.62
CA VAL A 709 -23.89 -14.42 7.53
C VAL A 709 -23.30 -13.56 8.64
N SER A 710 -22.94 -12.31 8.33
CA SER A 710 -22.29 -11.38 9.29
C SER A 710 -23.15 -10.15 9.62
N GLU A 711 -24.03 -9.72 8.74
CA GLU A 711 -24.89 -8.55 8.91
C GLU A 711 -26.15 -8.63 8.02
N GLU A 712 -27.08 -7.71 8.25
CA GLU A 712 -28.32 -7.63 7.49
C GLU A 712 -28.07 -7.09 6.07
N LEU A 713 -28.78 -7.63 5.09
CA LEU A 713 -28.72 -7.26 3.68
C LEU A 713 -30.07 -6.75 3.22
N TYR A 714 -30.09 -5.59 2.54
CA TYR A 714 -31.27 -5.03 1.90
C TYR A 714 -31.25 -5.28 0.40
N LEU A 715 -32.25 -5.99 -0.12
CA LEU A 715 -32.41 -6.32 -1.54
C LEU A 715 -33.50 -5.45 -2.16
N PRO A 716 -33.20 -4.63 -3.20
CA PRO A 716 -34.19 -3.78 -3.83
C PRO A 716 -35.17 -4.57 -4.71
N ASP A 717 -36.42 -4.13 -4.77
CA ASP A 717 -37.35 -4.56 -5.80
C ASP A 717 -37.08 -3.79 -7.10
N ARG A 718 -36.34 -4.40 -8.01
CA ARG A 718 -35.90 -3.80 -9.27
C ARG A 718 -37.05 -3.34 -10.19
N SER A 719 -38.27 -3.84 -10.00
CA SER A 719 -39.45 -3.39 -10.75
C SER A 719 -39.79 -1.91 -10.48
N LEU A 720 -39.38 -1.39 -9.31
CA LEU A 720 -39.60 0.00 -8.90
C LEU A 720 -38.52 0.98 -9.40
N THR A 721 -37.55 0.52 -10.19
CA THR A 721 -36.43 1.39 -10.66
C THR A 721 -36.93 2.65 -11.39
N GLY A 722 -37.97 2.54 -12.21
CA GLY A 722 -38.58 3.68 -12.90
C GLY A 722 -39.17 4.72 -11.93
N ARG A 723 -39.88 4.24 -10.88
CA ARG A 723 -40.44 5.10 -9.82
C ARG A 723 -39.35 5.79 -9.02
N VAL A 724 -38.26 5.07 -8.70
CA VAL A 724 -37.09 5.64 -8.00
C VAL A 724 -36.43 6.72 -8.83
N LYS A 725 -36.22 6.51 -10.13
CA LYS A 725 -35.67 7.53 -11.02
C LYS A 725 -36.54 8.78 -11.05
N ALA A 726 -37.87 8.62 -11.09
CA ALA A 726 -38.80 9.74 -11.05
C ALA A 726 -38.73 10.53 -9.72
N ILE A 727 -38.65 9.84 -8.57
CA ILE A 727 -38.46 10.49 -7.27
C ILE A 727 -37.17 11.30 -7.25
N MET A 728 -36.08 10.71 -7.71
CA MET A 728 -34.74 11.32 -7.68
C MET A 728 -34.65 12.51 -8.65
N SER A 729 -35.29 12.45 -9.81
CA SER A 729 -35.28 13.56 -10.78
C SER A 729 -36.12 14.76 -10.35
N MET A 730 -37.22 14.55 -9.61
CA MET A 730 -38.14 15.61 -9.17
C MET A 730 -37.79 16.19 -7.80
N MET A 731 -37.11 15.46 -6.94
CA MET A 731 -36.69 15.85 -5.58
C MET A 731 -37.76 16.65 -4.81
N THR A 732 -37.51 17.96 -4.57
CA THR A 732 -38.42 18.84 -3.81
C THR A 732 -39.81 18.95 -4.42
N GLN A 733 -39.97 18.70 -5.71
CA GLN A 733 -41.25 18.77 -6.43
C GLN A 733 -41.93 17.39 -6.54
N SER A 734 -41.30 16.32 -6.02
CA SER A 734 -41.87 14.97 -6.09
C SER A 734 -43.16 14.87 -5.30
N LYS A 735 -44.24 14.45 -5.95
CA LYS A 735 -45.55 14.13 -5.35
C LYS A 735 -45.66 12.64 -4.96
N ASP A 736 -44.57 11.89 -5.05
CA ASP A 736 -44.57 10.48 -4.69
C ASP A 736 -44.89 10.32 -3.18
N PRO A 737 -45.78 9.42 -2.81
CA PRO A 737 -46.12 9.16 -1.40
C PRO A 737 -44.91 8.86 -0.52
N LEU A 738 -43.94 8.09 -1.03
CA LEU A 738 -42.70 7.80 -0.31
C LEU A 738 -41.90 9.08 0.04
N TRP A 739 -41.78 10.00 -0.92
CA TRP A 739 -41.10 11.28 -0.74
C TRP A 739 -41.82 12.20 0.28
N ILE A 740 -43.15 12.30 0.14
CA ILE A 740 -43.99 13.10 1.04
C ILE A 740 -43.90 12.56 2.47
N GLU A 741 -43.95 11.27 2.65
CA GLU A 741 -43.85 10.65 3.96
C GLU A 741 -42.47 10.81 4.59
N ALA A 742 -41.40 10.66 3.81
CA ALA A 742 -40.05 10.94 4.28
C ALA A 742 -39.86 12.39 4.73
N SER A 743 -40.51 13.36 4.06
CA SER A 743 -40.44 14.78 4.46
C SER A 743 -41.04 15.07 5.85
N ARG A 744 -41.91 14.17 6.33
CA ARG A 744 -42.60 14.28 7.65
C ARG A 744 -41.81 13.57 8.78
N ILE A 745 -40.75 12.87 8.43
CA ILE A 745 -39.91 12.19 9.42
C ILE A 745 -38.93 13.22 10.02
N SER A 746 -39.09 13.45 11.31
CA SER A 746 -38.22 14.32 12.12
C SER A 746 -37.20 13.49 12.91
#